data_5153b41d2b5da119870f214e663f0afb
#
_entry.id   5153b41d2b5da119870f214e663f0afb
#
_cell.length_a   1.000
_cell.length_b   1.000
_cell.length_c   1.000
_cell.angle_alpha   90.00
_cell.angle_beta   90.00
_cell.angle_gamma   90.00
#
_symmetry.space_group_name_H-M   'P 1'
#
loop_
_entity.id
_entity.type
_entity.pdbx_description
1 polymer ?
#
loop_
_entity_poly.entity_id
_entity_poly.type
_entity_poly.pdbx_seq_one_letter_code
_entity_poly.pdbx_strand_id
1 'polypeptide(L)'
;MAGTAEPWQQEIRLAMTMVGGASLAIWMGGVATETSQLLRESRRDTPPGLYRKLLDVLRASVSIDVLTGTSAGGINAACLGLAEAFKSSPQVLRDTWITTGSLENLIRDAKEGQPRSVLDGDRVLLGDVERALRQITAEGTPPTDDPDITVLLTGTMIDGETTRFDDALGNLVRDTEHRMLFRFCGPLWTVGVEGPLALAARSTASFPGAFELSRMPIGTGGADRLHPDMTPYTELTRSHWLTDGGVLLNKPLRPALREIFERPSHADVRRLLLYVVPTGEGETGAAGCDPADPPLLSNAMAKVVNTVMSQSISAELDDLTRHNDAVLRARDTRVSLAALGLRGGPEHLVDARIAAAYRERRTAEDAAELVRVAARRYALAEPGTQWASGLSRRLRDIAVAGLRGDIPATPPPARVPVADLIAYRTTALDDAVAIGLQLINAGFRLQGDAGRAQELNAAREKLHEARRTAARGKRLGQWVTEHSGPGGSSLETWIGKLAREWVAPAKTAAVAEAWPLVVEGLRSVAPVLRALAEAAPERADSVTTLLDWLALGPDGAGTADVVQARLLTLHVATRGLLAQAPSVDQRVDLVQVSADSRTLLDMTRRRSWDKLTGMQASYFGAFYKASWRASDWMWGRVDGAGWLVQCLLDPVRLETLRDILGRDRFRDELVAALKPGWRTPDEQRDRCTPDEAEQLRDQLTAELAFLGLDADLGPVDKPDAERPISLPVTAMVLARARQAEIAAEELPVVTLASRYDADDRPDIAKALAGDLPPVGVAAAQAQFQACRVSDEKFAGEQGTARLTRTLVALGAATVNAGTVAFRLPGGWPQTVAGLLRTVARSTARVSQGASRLGTAGSLAAGLLALLAGLVIGNNGGAVLQWVGLPVLAGAAVYLVTALLTSGRKVRWLCTALGTLVVAALLLAAFLPPLARPFFGWLGDVVAGWRRGEGAVWWLVVSGLLILPAVVTPVNSLVRRLGHRRARAREAKGVVLAVAGRAPRKRASERTPAASSR
;
A
#
# COMPACT_ATOMS: atom_id res chain seq x y z
N MET A 1 -18.67 -27.66 -20.88
CA MET A 1 -20.10 -27.34 -20.73
C MET A 1 -20.17 -25.83 -20.65
N ALA A 2 -20.75 -25.17 -21.67
CA ALA A 2 -21.00 -23.75 -21.63
C ALA A 2 -22.03 -23.48 -20.52
N GLY A 3 -21.59 -22.89 -19.42
CA GLY A 3 -22.47 -22.46 -18.36
C GLY A 3 -23.41 -21.40 -18.92
N THR A 4 -24.70 -21.62 -18.76
CA THR A 4 -25.72 -20.63 -19.05
C THR A 4 -25.31 -19.34 -18.31
N ALA A 5 -24.90 -18.32 -19.07
CA ALA A 5 -24.55 -17.02 -18.51
C ALA A 5 -25.78 -16.50 -17.74
N GLU A 6 -25.62 -16.36 -16.42
CA GLU A 6 -26.68 -15.79 -15.61
C GLU A 6 -26.95 -14.35 -16.06
N PRO A 7 -28.24 -13.97 -16.11
CA PRO A 7 -28.62 -12.65 -16.62
C PRO A 7 -28.17 -11.54 -15.67
N TRP A 8 -27.26 -10.72 -16.11
CA TRP A 8 -26.77 -9.50 -15.44
C TRP A 8 -25.76 -9.70 -14.33
N GLN A 9 -24.50 -9.84 -14.69
CA GLN A 9 -23.36 -9.78 -13.78
C GLN A 9 -22.81 -8.34 -13.73
N GLN A 10 -22.53 -7.87 -12.51
CA GLN A 10 -21.77 -6.63 -12.27
C GLN A 10 -20.31 -6.99 -12.00
N GLU A 11 -19.39 -6.26 -12.60
CA GLU A 11 -17.98 -6.34 -12.24
C GLU A 11 -17.66 -5.29 -11.16
N ILE A 12 -17.13 -5.73 -10.02
CA ILE A 12 -16.53 -4.85 -9.02
C ILE A 12 -15.04 -4.80 -9.35
N ARG A 13 -14.58 -3.66 -9.88
CA ARG A 13 -13.20 -3.50 -10.27
C ARG A 13 -12.44 -2.70 -9.22
N LEU A 14 -11.47 -3.34 -8.59
CA LEU A 14 -10.67 -2.78 -7.53
C LEU A 14 -9.43 -2.08 -8.10
N ALA A 15 -9.09 -0.95 -7.52
CA ALA A 15 -7.75 -0.39 -7.52
C ALA A 15 -7.29 -0.29 -6.07
N MET A 16 -6.01 -0.48 -5.78
CA MET A 16 -5.51 -0.44 -4.41
C MET A 16 -4.26 0.43 -4.31
N THR A 17 -4.27 1.33 -3.34
CA THR A 17 -3.13 2.19 -2.98
C THR A 17 -2.64 1.83 -1.59
N MET A 18 -1.38 1.43 -1.46
CA MET A 18 -0.73 1.10 -0.18
C MET A 18 0.31 2.14 0.18
N VAL A 19 0.16 2.76 1.34
CA VAL A 19 1.05 3.82 1.81
C VAL A 19 2.38 3.30 2.33
N GLY A 20 3.39 4.16 2.46
CA GLY A 20 4.60 3.83 3.20
C GLY A 20 4.32 3.80 4.71
N GLY A 21 4.84 2.81 5.42
CA GLY A 21 4.53 2.63 6.84
C GLY A 21 5.50 1.77 7.65
N ALA A 22 6.75 1.62 7.24
CA ALA A 22 7.76 0.80 7.90
C ALA A 22 7.21 -0.59 8.30
N SER A 23 7.17 -0.96 9.59
CA SER A 23 6.69 -2.29 10.02
C SER A 23 5.17 -2.47 9.92
N LEU A 24 4.39 -1.41 9.70
CA LEU A 24 2.95 -1.50 9.43
C LEU A 24 2.65 -2.13 8.07
N ALA A 25 3.66 -2.26 7.20
CA ALA A 25 3.59 -3.05 5.98
C ALA A 25 3.13 -4.49 6.21
N ILE A 26 3.43 -5.05 7.36
CA ILE A 26 3.07 -6.43 7.71
C ILE A 26 1.55 -6.57 7.79
N TRP A 27 0.86 -5.62 8.41
CA TRP A 27 -0.59 -5.55 8.42
C TRP A 27 -1.15 -5.34 7.00
N MET A 28 -0.58 -4.41 6.22
CA MET A 28 -0.98 -4.19 4.82
C MET A 28 -0.78 -5.45 3.95
N GLY A 29 0.27 -6.24 4.21
CA GLY A 29 0.50 -7.53 3.56
C GLY A 29 -0.60 -8.54 3.87
N GLY A 30 -1.11 -8.55 5.10
CA GLY A 30 -2.29 -9.33 5.48
C GLY A 30 -3.54 -8.91 4.71
N VAL A 31 -3.80 -7.60 4.58
CA VAL A 31 -4.90 -7.05 3.76
C VAL A 31 -4.75 -7.44 2.28
N ALA A 32 -3.54 -7.32 1.72
CA ALA A 32 -3.27 -7.69 0.33
C ALA A 32 -3.52 -9.18 0.08
N THR A 33 -3.09 -10.04 1.01
CA THR A 33 -3.31 -11.49 0.92
C THR A 33 -4.79 -11.85 0.99
N GLU A 34 -5.56 -11.20 1.85
CA GLU A 34 -6.99 -11.45 1.93
C GLU A 34 -7.73 -10.92 0.69
N THR A 35 -7.25 -9.81 0.10
CA THR A 35 -7.74 -9.33 -1.19
C THR A 35 -7.47 -10.36 -2.30
N SER A 36 -6.28 -10.95 -2.35
CA SER A 36 -5.99 -12.05 -3.30
C SER A 36 -6.92 -13.25 -3.09
N GLN A 37 -7.27 -13.60 -1.84
CA GLN A 37 -8.25 -14.65 -1.57
C GLN A 37 -9.61 -14.34 -2.18
N LEU A 38 -10.12 -13.11 -2.01
CA LEU A 38 -11.36 -12.65 -2.65
C LEU A 38 -11.29 -12.80 -4.19
N LEU A 39 -10.18 -12.36 -4.81
CA LEU A 39 -9.98 -12.44 -6.26
C LEU A 39 -9.95 -13.89 -6.75
N ARG A 40 -9.29 -14.79 -6.03
CA ARG A 40 -9.23 -16.22 -6.33
C ARG A 40 -10.60 -16.89 -6.20
N GLU A 41 -11.38 -16.58 -5.18
CA GLU A 41 -12.76 -17.05 -5.03
C GLU A 41 -13.66 -16.49 -6.15
N SER A 42 -13.47 -15.25 -6.56
CA SER A 42 -14.19 -14.65 -7.71
C SER A 42 -13.92 -15.39 -9.01
N ARG A 43 -12.66 -15.77 -9.28
CA ARG A 43 -12.28 -16.58 -10.47
C ARG A 43 -12.61 -18.06 -10.35
N ARG A 44 -13.03 -18.55 -9.20
CA ARG A 44 -13.25 -19.97 -8.88
C ARG A 44 -11.96 -20.82 -8.88
N ASP A 45 -10.83 -20.21 -8.56
CA ASP A 45 -9.53 -20.87 -8.46
C ASP A 45 -9.37 -21.64 -7.13
N THR A 46 -10.28 -21.41 -6.17
CA THR A 46 -10.29 -22.02 -4.83
C THR A 46 -11.67 -22.60 -4.51
N PRO A 47 -11.77 -23.51 -3.54
CA PRO A 47 -13.07 -23.98 -3.03
C PRO A 47 -13.96 -22.79 -2.58
N PRO A 48 -15.28 -22.89 -2.74
CA PRO A 48 -16.19 -21.78 -2.44
C PRO A 48 -16.19 -21.43 -0.94
N GLY A 49 -15.70 -20.24 -0.62
CA GLY A 49 -15.74 -19.62 0.71
C GLY A 49 -16.88 -18.62 0.87
N LEU A 50 -16.74 -17.73 1.85
CA LEU A 50 -17.69 -16.65 2.10
C LEU A 50 -17.83 -15.69 0.91
N TYR A 51 -16.71 -15.28 0.34
CA TYR A 51 -16.72 -14.31 -0.76
C TYR A 51 -17.47 -14.86 -1.97
N ARG A 52 -17.24 -16.13 -2.32
CA ARG A 52 -17.95 -16.76 -3.44
C ARG A 52 -19.45 -16.78 -3.23
N LYS A 53 -19.93 -17.13 -2.02
CA LYS A 53 -21.35 -17.13 -1.68
C LYS A 53 -21.97 -15.74 -1.80
N LEU A 54 -21.26 -14.71 -1.33
CA LEU A 54 -21.72 -13.33 -1.47
C LEU A 54 -21.76 -12.89 -2.94
N LEU A 55 -20.72 -13.19 -3.70
CA LEU A 55 -20.67 -12.86 -5.13
C LEU A 55 -21.77 -13.54 -5.94
N ASP A 56 -22.10 -14.79 -5.62
CA ASP A 56 -23.20 -15.53 -6.27
C ASP A 56 -24.55 -14.85 -5.99
N VAL A 57 -24.84 -14.45 -4.73
CA VAL A 57 -26.05 -13.69 -4.37
C VAL A 57 -26.10 -12.33 -5.07
N LEU A 58 -24.98 -11.61 -5.08
CA LEU A 58 -24.86 -10.29 -5.69
C LEU A 58 -24.81 -10.34 -7.21
N ARG A 59 -24.69 -11.55 -7.79
CA ARG A 59 -24.42 -11.74 -9.22
C ARG A 59 -23.29 -10.82 -9.70
N ALA A 60 -22.18 -10.88 -8.96
CA ALA A 60 -21.04 -10.04 -9.19
C ALA A 60 -19.75 -10.84 -9.36
N SER A 61 -18.78 -10.25 -10.04
CA SER A 61 -17.39 -10.71 -10.08
C SER A 61 -16.47 -9.60 -9.58
N VAL A 62 -15.31 -9.96 -9.05
CA VAL A 62 -14.30 -9.01 -8.59
C VAL A 62 -13.02 -9.19 -9.38
N SER A 63 -12.45 -8.10 -9.84
CA SER A 63 -11.12 -8.03 -10.44
C SER A 63 -10.31 -6.88 -9.84
N ILE A 64 -8.99 -6.90 -9.99
CA ILE A 64 -8.10 -5.79 -9.63
C ILE A 64 -7.21 -5.46 -10.83
N ASP A 65 -7.06 -4.19 -11.16
CA ASP A 65 -6.31 -3.77 -12.34
C ASP A 65 -5.27 -2.67 -12.09
N VAL A 66 -5.35 -1.97 -10.96
CA VAL A 66 -4.37 -0.93 -10.59
C VAL A 66 -3.90 -1.14 -9.16
N LEU A 67 -2.61 -1.26 -9.00
CA LEU A 67 -1.94 -1.31 -7.71
C LEU A 67 -0.91 -0.19 -7.62
N THR A 68 -0.94 0.59 -6.57
CA THR A 68 0.12 1.56 -6.29
C THR A 68 0.66 1.37 -4.89
N GLY A 69 1.97 1.54 -4.75
CA GLY A 69 2.60 1.35 -3.46
C GLY A 69 3.85 2.20 -3.27
N THR A 70 4.09 2.54 -2.01
CA THR A 70 5.26 3.32 -1.59
C THR A 70 5.96 2.62 -0.44
N SER A 71 7.29 2.64 -0.43
CA SER A 71 8.10 2.05 0.64
C SER A 71 7.70 0.57 0.89
N ALA A 72 7.51 0.17 2.12
CA ALA A 72 7.07 -1.17 2.47
C ALA A 72 5.68 -1.54 1.88
N GLY A 73 4.78 -0.57 1.67
CA GLY A 73 3.54 -0.78 0.90
C GLY A 73 3.79 -1.13 -0.56
N GLY A 74 4.89 -0.63 -1.13
CA GLY A 74 5.34 -0.98 -2.48
C GLY A 74 5.78 -2.43 -2.62
N ILE A 75 6.39 -3.02 -1.59
CA ILE A 75 6.74 -4.46 -1.56
C ILE A 75 5.46 -5.30 -1.63
N ASN A 76 4.44 -4.96 -0.85
CA ASN A 76 3.16 -5.66 -0.86
C ASN A 76 2.44 -5.51 -2.22
N ALA A 77 2.47 -4.31 -2.81
CA ALA A 77 1.88 -4.05 -4.13
C ALA A 77 2.57 -4.88 -5.24
N ALA A 78 3.89 -4.97 -5.19
CA ALA A 78 4.67 -5.79 -6.13
C ALA A 78 4.31 -7.28 -6.03
N CYS A 79 4.24 -7.81 -4.81
CA CYS A 79 3.90 -9.22 -4.59
C CYS A 79 2.46 -9.54 -4.98
N LEU A 80 1.49 -8.69 -4.62
CA LEU A 80 0.10 -8.86 -5.01
C LEU A 80 -0.06 -8.76 -6.53
N GLY A 81 0.57 -7.78 -7.18
CA GLY A 81 0.50 -7.59 -8.63
C GLY A 81 1.08 -8.76 -9.41
N LEU A 82 2.22 -9.27 -8.96
CA LEU A 82 2.83 -10.47 -9.57
C LEU A 82 1.96 -11.71 -9.37
N ALA A 83 1.39 -11.90 -8.16
CA ALA A 83 0.51 -13.01 -7.87
C ALA A 83 -0.76 -12.99 -8.75
N GLU A 84 -1.33 -11.80 -8.99
CA GLU A 84 -2.48 -11.66 -9.88
C GLU A 84 -2.11 -11.88 -11.36
N ALA A 85 -0.97 -11.35 -11.83
CA ALA A 85 -0.51 -11.56 -13.20
C ALA A 85 -0.23 -13.04 -13.51
N PHE A 86 0.30 -13.80 -12.55
CA PHE A 86 0.64 -15.22 -12.67
C PHE A 86 -0.43 -16.16 -12.09
N LYS A 87 -1.60 -15.66 -11.66
CA LYS A 87 -2.69 -16.43 -11.03
C LYS A 87 -2.21 -17.29 -9.85
N SER A 88 -1.34 -16.75 -9.03
CA SER A 88 -0.74 -17.37 -7.86
C SER A 88 -1.29 -16.74 -6.55
N SER A 89 -0.60 -17.01 -5.43
CA SER A 89 -0.92 -16.46 -4.10
C SER A 89 0.26 -15.68 -3.54
N PRO A 90 0.05 -14.51 -2.93
CA PRO A 90 1.09 -13.76 -2.23
C PRO A 90 1.36 -14.30 -0.80
N GLN A 91 0.87 -15.48 -0.43
CA GLN A 91 0.97 -16.04 0.93
C GLN A 91 2.43 -16.20 1.40
N VAL A 92 3.37 -16.44 0.50
CA VAL A 92 4.82 -16.48 0.79
C VAL A 92 5.31 -15.21 1.48
N LEU A 93 4.63 -14.09 1.25
CA LEU A 93 4.97 -12.80 1.87
C LEU A 93 4.83 -12.82 3.40
N ARG A 94 3.91 -13.63 3.97
CA ARG A 94 3.79 -13.84 5.41
C ARG A 94 5.11 -14.32 6.01
N ASP A 95 5.63 -15.39 5.48
CA ASP A 95 6.83 -16.04 6.03
C ASP A 95 8.06 -15.16 5.77
N THR A 96 8.09 -14.46 4.63
CA THR A 96 9.13 -13.46 4.34
C THR A 96 9.12 -12.33 5.38
N TRP A 97 7.95 -11.73 5.68
CA TRP A 97 7.88 -10.70 6.72
C TRP A 97 8.23 -11.23 8.10
N ILE A 98 7.76 -12.43 8.48
CA ILE A 98 8.04 -13.02 9.81
C ILE A 98 9.54 -13.32 9.98
N THR A 99 10.23 -13.76 8.92
CA THR A 99 11.65 -14.15 8.98
C THR A 99 12.58 -12.99 8.68
N THR A 100 12.43 -12.38 7.51
CA THR A 100 13.36 -11.37 6.99
C THR A 100 13.05 -9.97 7.54
N GLY A 101 11.79 -9.63 7.81
CA GLY A 101 11.39 -8.36 8.41
C GLY A 101 11.91 -8.13 9.84
N SER A 102 12.95 -8.85 10.26
CA SER A 102 13.58 -8.76 11.56
C SER A 102 14.72 -7.74 11.56
N LEU A 103 14.72 -6.81 12.52
CA LEU A 103 15.85 -5.90 12.72
C LEU A 103 17.17 -6.64 12.85
N GLU A 104 17.18 -7.81 13.51
CA GLU A 104 18.40 -8.60 13.71
C GLU A 104 19.00 -9.10 12.38
N ASN A 105 18.15 -9.38 11.37
CA ASN A 105 18.59 -9.83 10.05
C ASN A 105 18.98 -8.65 9.14
N LEU A 106 18.29 -7.51 9.27
CA LEU A 106 18.51 -6.33 8.44
C LEU A 106 19.72 -5.51 8.88
N ILE A 107 20.10 -5.52 10.19
CA ILE A 107 21.24 -4.76 10.69
C ILE A 107 22.54 -5.27 10.04
N ARG A 108 23.31 -4.36 9.44
CA ARG A 108 24.61 -4.71 8.83
C ARG A 108 25.59 -5.34 9.82
N ASP A 109 26.35 -6.30 9.34
CA ASP A 109 27.40 -6.92 10.15
C ASP A 109 28.43 -5.84 10.55
N ALA A 110 28.73 -5.81 11.85
CA ALA A 110 29.76 -4.92 12.41
C ALA A 110 31.15 -5.13 11.80
N LYS A 111 31.40 -6.25 11.11
CA LYS A 111 32.65 -6.53 10.40
C LYS A 111 32.83 -5.76 9.10
N GLU A 112 31.76 -5.23 8.53
CA GLU A 112 31.80 -4.53 7.26
C GLU A 112 32.71 -3.29 7.36
N GLY A 113 33.65 -3.18 6.41
CA GLY A 113 34.73 -2.19 6.51
C GLY A 113 34.27 -0.74 6.35
N GLN A 114 33.34 -0.50 5.43
CA GLN A 114 32.80 0.83 5.08
C GLN A 114 31.29 0.74 4.79
N PRO A 115 30.46 0.54 5.83
CA PRO A 115 29.02 0.44 5.64
C PRO A 115 28.46 1.79 5.17
N ARG A 116 27.59 1.74 4.18
CA ARG A 116 26.91 2.93 3.63
C ARG A 116 25.60 3.26 4.35
N SER A 117 25.10 2.36 5.18
CA SER A 117 23.83 2.47 5.90
C SER A 117 23.85 1.61 7.16
N VAL A 118 22.84 1.74 7.99
CA VAL A 118 22.65 0.93 9.21
C VAL A 118 22.10 -0.46 8.90
N LEU A 119 21.17 -0.53 7.96
CA LEU A 119 20.51 -1.75 7.48
C LEU A 119 21.02 -2.13 6.08
N ASP A 120 20.95 -3.40 5.75
CA ASP A 120 21.45 -3.97 4.50
C ASP A 120 20.30 -4.09 3.47
N GLY A 121 20.27 -3.16 2.53
CA GLY A 121 19.24 -3.10 1.51
C GLY A 121 19.50 -4.03 0.34
N ASP A 122 20.68 -3.96 -0.27
CA ASP A 122 20.93 -4.66 -1.54
C ASP A 122 21.21 -6.15 -1.34
N ARG A 123 21.89 -6.53 -0.26
CA ARG A 123 22.25 -7.94 -0.01
C ARG A 123 21.11 -8.71 0.67
N VAL A 124 20.42 -8.09 1.65
CA VAL A 124 19.39 -8.76 2.43
C VAL A 124 18.00 -8.47 1.89
N LEU A 125 17.55 -7.20 1.93
CA LEU A 125 16.19 -6.88 1.54
C LEU A 125 15.89 -7.18 0.07
N LEU A 126 16.76 -6.76 -0.86
CA LEU A 126 16.60 -7.04 -2.29
C LEU A 126 16.59 -8.55 -2.56
N GLY A 127 17.56 -9.29 -1.97
CA GLY A 127 17.66 -10.73 -2.17
C GLY A 127 16.47 -11.51 -1.64
N ASP A 128 15.87 -11.09 -0.53
CA ASP A 128 14.73 -11.77 0.06
C ASP A 128 13.43 -11.44 -0.67
N VAL A 129 13.24 -10.18 -1.11
CA VAL A 129 12.12 -9.80 -1.97
C VAL A 129 12.19 -10.54 -3.30
N GLU A 130 13.36 -10.60 -3.95
CA GLU A 130 13.54 -11.35 -5.20
C GLU A 130 13.20 -12.84 -5.03
N ARG A 131 13.60 -13.44 -3.90
CA ARG A 131 13.29 -14.83 -3.57
C ARG A 131 11.78 -15.06 -3.41
N ALA A 132 11.09 -14.16 -2.70
CA ALA A 132 9.63 -14.21 -2.54
C ALA A 132 8.92 -14.09 -3.89
N LEU A 133 9.33 -13.16 -4.74
CA LEU A 133 8.75 -12.99 -6.08
C LEU A 133 8.97 -14.21 -6.95
N ARG A 134 10.16 -14.82 -6.94
CA ARG A 134 10.43 -16.07 -7.66
C ARG A 134 9.58 -17.24 -7.16
N GLN A 135 9.28 -17.30 -5.88
CA GLN A 135 8.37 -18.32 -5.37
C GLN A 135 6.94 -18.11 -5.88
N ILE A 136 6.46 -16.85 -5.90
CA ILE A 136 5.15 -16.52 -6.48
C ILE A 136 5.05 -16.96 -7.94
N THR A 137 6.07 -16.70 -8.76
CA THR A 137 6.06 -17.13 -10.18
C THR A 137 6.20 -18.63 -10.34
N ALA A 138 6.96 -19.31 -9.47
CA ALA A 138 7.14 -20.77 -9.51
C ALA A 138 5.85 -21.53 -9.16
N GLU A 139 5.03 -20.96 -8.27
CA GLU A 139 3.73 -21.52 -7.87
C GLU A 139 2.60 -21.12 -8.84
N GLY A 140 2.84 -20.14 -9.69
CA GLY A 140 1.86 -19.58 -10.62
C GLY A 140 1.92 -20.14 -12.03
N THR A 141 1.08 -19.62 -12.90
CA THR A 141 1.07 -19.91 -14.33
C THR A 141 1.49 -18.66 -15.11
N PRO A 142 2.51 -18.75 -15.97
CA PRO A 142 2.88 -17.63 -16.82
C PRO A 142 1.69 -17.14 -17.64
N PRO A 143 1.47 -15.83 -17.77
CA PRO A 143 0.37 -15.28 -18.53
C PRO A 143 0.52 -15.62 -20.03
N THR A 144 -0.57 -16.06 -20.65
CA THR A 144 -0.66 -16.34 -22.10
C THR A 144 -1.02 -15.10 -22.90
N ASP A 145 -1.74 -14.18 -22.25
CA ASP A 145 -2.16 -12.89 -22.79
C ASP A 145 -1.61 -11.78 -21.89
N ASP A 146 -1.61 -10.55 -22.38
CA ASP A 146 -1.20 -9.39 -21.60
C ASP A 146 -2.14 -9.20 -20.38
N PRO A 147 -1.68 -9.37 -19.13
CA PRO A 147 -2.52 -9.17 -17.95
C PRO A 147 -3.02 -7.71 -17.84
N ASP A 148 -4.31 -7.54 -17.56
CA ASP A 148 -4.91 -6.22 -17.36
C ASP A 148 -4.64 -5.70 -15.93
N ILE A 149 -3.40 -5.78 -15.49
CA ILE A 149 -2.96 -5.24 -14.20
C ILE A 149 -1.75 -4.33 -14.37
N THR A 150 -1.81 -3.17 -13.73
CA THR A 150 -0.68 -2.24 -13.63
C THR A 150 -0.25 -2.08 -12.20
N VAL A 151 1.03 -2.24 -11.94
CA VAL A 151 1.68 -1.93 -10.66
C VAL A 151 2.54 -0.69 -10.82
N LEU A 152 2.30 0.31 -9.97
CA LEU A 152 3.04 1.56 -9.90
C LEU A 152 3.75 1.66 -8.56
N LEU A 153 5.08 1.74 -8.57
CA LEU A 153 5.89 1.92 -7.36
C LEU A 153 6.59 3.27 -7.40
N THR A 154 6.60 3.97 -6.28
CA THR A 154 7.19 5.32 -6.19
C THR A 154 8.70 5.26 -5.94
N GLY A 155 9.42 6.28 -6.36
CA GLY A 155 10.83 6.49 -6.03
C GLY A 155 11.15 7.96 -5.93
N THR A 156 12.20 8.29 -5.17
CA THR A 156 12.72 9.66 -5.09
C THR A 156 14.14 9.69 -5.61
N MET A 157 14.36 10.42 -6.70
CA MET A 157 15.68 10.63 -7.29
C MET A 157 16.49 11.65 -6.50
N ILE A 158 17.75 11.33 -6.17
CA ILE A 158 18.63 12.26 -5.44
C ILE A 158 18.99 13.46 -6.31
N ASP A 159 19.36 13.20 -7.56
CA ASP A 159 19.83 14.25 -8.49
C ASP A 159 18.70 14.84 -9.35
N GLY A 160 17.52 14.18 -9.38
CA GLY A 160 16.39 14.58 -10.21
C GLY A 160 16.65 14.56 -11.72
N GLU A 161 15.59 14.68 -12.51
CA GLU A 161 15.71 14.96 -13.96
C GLU A 161 15.23 16.38 -14.24
N THR A 162 16.09 17.14 -14.96
CA THR A 162 15.77 18.51 -15.35
C THR A 162 15.10 18.53 -16.71
N THR A 163 13.86 19.01 -16.75
CA THR A 163 13.12 19.27 -17.97
C THR A 163 13.14 20.75 -18.31
N ARG A 164 12.94 21.07 -19.58
CA ARG A 164 12.89 22.43 -20.08
C ARG A 164 11.56 22.69 -20.75
N PHE A 165 10.95 23.83 -20.48
CA PHE A 165 9.74 24.27 -21.16
C PHE A 165 9.79 25.80 -21.38
N ASP A 166 9.04 26.26 -22.38
CA ASP A 166 8.97 27.67 -22.72
C ASP A 166 7.85 28.34 -21.93
N ASP A 167 8.14 29.48 -21.29
CA ASP A 167 7.11 30.32 -20.66
C ASP A 167 6.28 31.09 -21.70
N ALA A 168 5.32 31.90 -21.23
CA ALA A 168 4.46 32.69 -22.10
C ALA A 168 5.21 33.75 -22.93
N LEU A 169 6.41 34.11 -22.50
CA LEU A 169 7.26 35.11 -23.18
C LEU A 169 8.35 34.47 -24.05
N GLY A 170 8.40 33.13 -24.10
CA GLY A 170 9.44 32.37 -24.83
C GLY A 170 10.72 32.19 -24.05
N ASN A 171 10.76 32.51 -22.73
CA ASN A 171 11.93 32.23 -21.93
C ASN A 171 11.99 30.75 -21.57
N LEU A 172 13.21 30.21 -21.48
CA LEU A 172 13.44 28.84 -21.13
C LEU A 172 13.39 28.64 -19.61
N VAL A 173 12.35 28.00 -19.12
CA VAL A 173 12.20 27.57 -17.71
C VAL A 173 12.79 26.19 -17.54
N ARG A 174 13.59 26.00 -16.48
CA ARG A 174 14.13 24.71 -16.08
C ARG A 174 13.39 24.24 -14.84
N ASP A 175 12.87 23.03 -14.88
CA ASP A 175 12.23 22.36 -13.77
C ASP A 175 12.94 21.04 -13.47
N THR A 176 13.23 20.77 -12.20
CA THR A 176 13.90 19.54 -11.80
C THR A 176 12.91 18.69 -10.99
N GLU A 177 12.47 17.59 -11.57
CA GLU A 177 11.58 16.65 -10.91
C GLU A 177 12.41 15.55 -10.21
N HIS A 178 12.13 15.34 -8.94
CA HIS A 178 12.75 14.31 -8.11
C HIS A 178 11.83 13.09 -7.90
N ARG A 179 10.53 13.20 -8.16
CA ARG A 179 9.58 12.09 -8.08
C ARG A 179 9.69 11.23 -9.31
N MET A 180 9.64 9.92 -9.12
CA MET A 180 9.59 8.96 -10.22
C MET A 180 8.63 7.81 -9.92
N LEU A 181 8.23 7.11 -10.96
CA LEU A 181 7.40 5.91 -10.88
C LEU A 181 8.04 4.78 -11.67
N PHE A 182 8.02 3.60 -11.07
CA PHE A 182 8.17 2.35 -11.80
C PHE A 182 6.78 1.91 -12.25
N ARG A 183 6.65 1.40 -13.47
CA ARG A 183 5.39 0.95 -14.06
C ARG A 183 5.55 -0.43 -14.67
N PHE A 184 4.84 -1.41 -14.12
CA PHE A 184 4.76 -2.78 -14.61
C PHE A 184 3.35 -3.03 -15.14
N CYS A 185 3.19 -3.35 -16.41
CA CYS A 185 1.88 -3.53 -17.04
C CYS A 185 1.98 -4.33 -18.35
N GLY A 186 0.88 -4.96 -18.74
CA GLY A 186 0.70 -5.61 -20.03
C GLY A 186 1.84 -6.59 -20.37
N PRO A 187 2.54 -6.40 -21.50
CA PRO A 187 3.57 -7.35 -21.97
C PRO A 187 4.83 -7.40 -21.11
N LEU A 188 4.94 -6.55 -20.08
CA LEU A 188 6.08 -6.60 -19.15
C LEU A 188 5.95 -7.71 -18.10
N TRP A 189 4.79 -8.34 -17.98
CA TRP A 189 4.56 -9.47 -17.09
C TRP A 189 5.03 -10.78 -17.74
N THR A 190 6.33 -11.00 -17.72
CA THR A 190 6.98 -12.18 -18.28
C THR A 190 7.82 -12.89 -17.24
N VAL A 191 8.19 -14.14 -17.51
CA VAL A 191 9.19 -14.84 -16.69
C VAL A 191 10.51 -14.06 -16.74
N GLY A 192 11.05 -13.76 -15.57
CA GLY A 192 12.26 -12.89 -15.44
C GLY A 192 11.95 -11.46 -14.96
N VAL A 193 10.66 -11.09 -14.84
CA VAL A 193 10.25 -9.78 -14.29
C VAL A 193 10.60 -9.63 -12.81
N GLU A 194 10.86 -10.75 -12.10
CA GLU A 194 11.12 -10.79 -10.66
C GLU A 194 12.31 -9.91 -10.26
N GLY A 195 13.39 -9.91 -11.04
CA GLY A 195 14.57 -9.08 -10.79
C GLY A 195 14.28 -7.57 -10.86
N PRO A 196 13.78 -7.06 -11.99
CA PRO A 196 13.34 -5.66 -12.09
C PRO A 196 12.30 -5.25 -11.04
N LEU A 197 11.32 -6.11 -10.78
CA LEU A 197 10.27 -5.83 -9.79
C LEU A 197 10.83 -5.80 -8.36
N ALA A 198 11.78 -6.70 -8.03
CA ALA A 198 12.47 -6.69 -6.75
C ALA A 198 13.30 -5.42 -6.56
N LEU A 199 14.03 -4.98 -7.61
CA LEU A 199 14.79 -3.74 -7.56
C LEU A 199 13.87 -2.53 -7.37
N ALA A 200 12.74 -2.46 -8.05
CA ALA A 200 11.76 -1.40 -7.87
C ALA A 200 11.17 -1.39 -6.45
N ALA A 201 10.81 -2.57 -5.91
CA ALA A 201 10.30 -2.73 -4.55
C ALA A 201 11.36 -2.37 -3.50
N ARG A 202 12.64 -2.73 -3.72
CA ARG A 202 13.77 -2.34 -2.88
C ARG A 202 14.01 -0.83 -2.94
N SER A 203 13.95 -0.25 -4.15
CA SER A 203 14.20 1.18 -4.35
C SER A 203 13.16 2.04 -3.62
N THR A 204 11.87 1.69 -3.74
CA THR A 204 10.81 2.42 -3.05
C THR A 204 10.92 2.34 -1.52
N ALA A 205 11.56 1.28 -0.96
CA ALA A 205 11.75 1.06 0.46
C ALA A 205 13.13 1.49 1.00
N SER A 206 13.84 2.34 0.28
CA SER A 206 15.18 2.86 0.64
C SER A 206 15.11 4.00 1.66
N PHE A 207 14.57 3.74 2.86
CA PHE A 207 14.36 4.78 3.88
C PHE A 207 15.69 5.49 4.24
N PRO A 208 15.72 6.86 4.15
CA PRO A 208 16.94 7.64 4.38
C PRO A 208 17.55 7.37 5.75
N GLY A 209 18.85 7.13 5.78
CA GLY A 209 19.61 6.85 7.00
C GLY A 209 19.52 5.38 7.48
N ALA A 210 18.42 4.68 7.21
CA ALA A 210 18.33 3.25 7.52
C ALA A 210 18.99 2.40 6.45
N PHE A 211 18.62 2.59 5.19
CA PHE A 211 19.17 1.85 4.05
C PHE A 211 20.07 2.74 3.18
N GLU A 212 20.99 2.12 2.45
CA GLU A 212 21.75 2.77 1.39
C GLU A 212 20.85 3.18 0.23
N LEU A 213 21.30 4.16 -0.55
CA LEU A 213 20.64 4.54 -1.79
C LEU A 213 20.61 3.36 -2.76
N SER A 214 19.48 3.17 -3.42
CA SER A 214 19.32 2.13 -4.44
C SER A 214 19.82 2.65 -5.77
N ARG A 215 20.63 1.85 -6.47
CA ARG A 215 21.08 2.16 -7.82
C ARG A 215 20.06 1.68 -8.83
N MET A 216 19.63 2.57 -9.71
CA MET A 216 18.71 2.26 -10.80
C MET A 216 19.38 2.51 -12.16
N PRO A 217 19.80 1.45 -12.88
CA PRO A 217 20.40 1.59 -14.21
C PRO A 217 19.33 1.85 -15.28
N ILE A 218 19.67 2.71 -16.23
CA ILE A 218 18.96 2.90 -17.50
C ILE A 218 19.92 2.53 -18.62
N GLY A 219 19.52 1.62 -19.50
CA GLY A 219 20.36 1.00 -20.52
C GLY A 219 21.24 -0.12 -19.96
N THR A 220 21.78 -0.92 -20.87
CA THR A 220 22.63 -2.08 -20.53
C THR A 220 24.00 -1.69 -19.98
N GLY A 221 24.47 -0.46 -20.27
CA GLY A 221 25.76 0.04 -19.80
C GLY A 221 25.73 0.35 -18.31
N GLY A 222 26.10 -0.62 -17.48
CA GLY A 222 26.12 -0.50 -16.04
C GLY A 222 25.03 -1.30 -15.32
N ALA A 223 24.20 -2.01 -16.05
CA ALA A 223 23.32 -3.04 -15.47
C ALA A 223 24.15 -4.26 -15.03
N ASP A 224 23.71 -4.88 -13.95
CA ASP A 224 24.27 -6.13 -13.42
C ASP A 224 23.13 -7.06 -12.96
N ARG A 225 23.46 -8.21 -12.40
CA ARG A 225 22.44 -9.17 -11.97
C ARG A 225 21.52 -8.62 -10.86
N LEU A 226 22.05 -7.82 -9.94
CA LEU A 226 21.27 -7.24 -8.82
C LEU A 226 20.56 -5.95 -9.25
N HIS A 227 21.11 -5.26 -10.23
CA HIS A 227 20.60 -4.01 -10.76
C HIS A 227 20.38 -4.14 -12.27
N PRO A 228 19.31 -4.80 -12.71
CA PRO A 228 18.97 -4.97 -14.12
C PRO A 228 18.64 -3.63 -14.79
N ASP A 229 18.64 -3.62 -16.11
CA ASP A 229 18.19 -2.48 -16.90
C ASP A 229 16.72 -2.16 -16.63
N MET A 230 16.45 -0.96 -16.14
CA MET A 230 15.11 -0.50 -15.78
C MET A 230 14.42 0.33 -16.86
N THR A 231 15.04 0.47 -18.04
CA THR A 231 14.49 1.24 -19.16
C THR A 231 13.01 0.89 -19.50
N PRO A 232 12.58 -0.37 -19.52
CA PRO A 232 11.20 -0.71 -19.84
C PRO A 232 10.18 -0.31 -18.76
N TYR A 233 10.65 -0.12 -17.52
CA TYR A 233 9.80 0.01 -16.34
C TYR A 233 9.70 1.44 -15.81
N THR A 234 10.29 2.43 -16.45
CA THR A 234 10.26 3.84 -16.04
C THR A 234 10.30 4.77 -17.24
N GLU A 235 9.89 6.03 -17.06
CA GLU A 235 10.00 7.06 -18.11
C GLU A 235 11.36 7.79 -18.11
N LEU A 236 12.27 7.44 -17.21
CA LEU A 236 13.55 8.09 -17.06
C LEU A 236 14.49 7.81 -18.24
N THR A 237 15.45 8.71 -18.46
CA THR A 237 16.35 8.67 -19.62
C THR A 237 17.79 8.39 -19.25
N ARG A 238 18.14 8.41 -17.96
CA ARG A 238 19.48 8.13 -17.42
C ARG A 238 19.42 7.39 -16.10
N SER A 239 20.53 6.78 -15.70
CA SER A 239 20.66 6.10 -14.42
C SER A 239 20.66 7.06 -13.24
N HIS A 240 20.02 6.68 -12.13
CA HIS A 240 19.89 7.48 -10.92
C HIS A 240 20.22 6.70 -9.64
N TRP A 241 20.55 7.43 -8.59
CA TRP A 241 20.50 6.96 -7.22
C TRP A 241 19.14 7.35 -6.62
N LEU A 242 18.47 6.36 -6.03
CA LEU A 242 17.13 6.52 -5.47
C LEU A 242 17.15 6.39 -3.95
N THR A 243 16.29 7.14 -3.30
CA THR A 243 15.87 6.94 -1.93
C THR A 243 14.38 6.61 -1.88
N ASP A 244 13.83 6.37 -0.68
CA ASP A 244 12.45 5.98 -0.46
C ASP A 244 11.46 6.90 -1.19
N GLY A 245 10.50 6.29 -1.87
CA GLY A 245 9.46 7.03 -2.56
C GLY A 245 8.59 7.88 -1.64
N GLY A 246 8.47 7.47 -0.37
CA GLY A 246 7.69 8.18 0.63
C GLY A 246 8.23 9.57 0.99
N VAL A 247 9.48 9.87 0.69
CA VAL A 247 10.05 11.21 0.89
C VAL A 247 9.25 12.28 0.13
N LEU A 248 8.85 11.99 -1.11
CA LEU A 248 8.10 12.94 -1.94
C LEU A 248 6.69 12.49 -2.33
N LEU A 249 6.39 11.18 -2.24
CA LEU A 249 5.10 10.63 -2.63
C LEU A 249 4.75 9.40 -1.77
N ASN A 250 4.44 9.64 -0.49
CA ASN A 250 4.12 8.56 0.46
C ASN A 250 2.73 7.94 0.27
N LYS A 251 1.80 8.70 -0.29
CA LYS A 251 0.41 8.30 -0.55
C LYS A 251 0.12 8.39 -2.06
N PRO A 252 0.44 7.33 -2.84
CA PRO A 252 0.43 7.41 -4.30
C PRO A 252 -0.99 7.30 -4.90
N LEU A 253 -1.95 8.11 -4.40
CA LEU A 253 -3.32 8.18 -4.92
C LEU A 253 -3.38 8.83 -6.30
N ARG A 254 -2.62 9.91 -6.53
CA ARG A 254 -2.64 10.60 -7.82
C ARG A 254 -2.19 9.71 -8.99
N PRO A 255 -1.11 8.90 -8.89
CA PRO A 255 -0.79 7.92 -9.92
C PRO A 255 -1.89 6.89 -10.14
N ALA A 256 -2.52 6.39 -9.05
CA ALA A 256 -3.64 5.46 -9.16
C ALA A 256 -4.82 6.06 -9.90
N LEU A 257 -5.23 7.29 -9.52
CA LEU A 257 -6.34 7.99 -10.16
C LEU A 257 -6.09 8.25 -11.66
N ARG A 258 -4.87 8.66 -12.03
CA ARG A 258 -4.49 8.85 -13.44
C ARG A 258 -4.64 7.56 -14.24
N GLU A 259 -4.12 6.46 -13.71
CA GLU A 259 -4.22 5.15 -14.37
C GLU A 259 -5.69 4.71 -14.48
N ILE A 260 -6.50 4.92 -13.43
CA ILE A 260 -7.93 4.61 -13.42
C ILE A 260 -8.69 5.46 -14.46
N PHE A 261 -8.43 6.76 -14.51
CA PHE A 261 -9.14 7.69 -15.42
C PHE A 261 -8.83 7.45 -16.90
N GLU A 262 -7.75 6.75 -17.20
CA GLU A 262 -7.35 6.37 -18.56
C GLU A 262 -7.85 4.97 -18.96
N ARG A 263 -8.39 4.16 -18.00
CA ARG A 263 -8.82 2.78 -18.26
C ARG A 263 -10.28 2.68 -18.63
N PRO A 264 -10.60 2.24 -19.86
CA PRO A 264 -11.96 1.96 -20.26
C PRO A 264 -12.55 0.80 -19.47
N SER A 265 -13.83 0.89 -19.10
CA SER A 265 -14.57 -0.23 -18.52
C SER A 265 -15.21 -1.07 -19.61
N HIS A 266 -15.18 -2.39 -19.43
CA HIS A 266 -15.72 -3.36 -20.38
C HIS A 266 -17.04 -3.98 -19.92
N ALA A 267 -17.61 -3.57 -18.79
CA ALA A 267 -18.83 -4.13 -18.19
C ALA A 267 -19.62 -3.05 -17.44
N ASP A 268 -20.77 -3.42 -16.82
CA ASP A 268 -21.32 -2.63 -15.72
C ASP A 268 -20.35 -2.74 -14.53
N VAL A 269 -19.47 -1.76 -14.43
CA VAL A 269 -18.37 -1.77 -13.46
C VAL A 269 -18.69 -0.80 -12.33
N ARG A 270 -18.67 -1.34 -11.12
CA ARG A 270 -18.50 -0.54 -9.91
C ARG A 270 -17.02 -0.40 -9.60
N ARG A 271 -16.49 0.82 -9.70
CA ARG A 271 -15.06 1.09 -9.51
C ARG A 271 -14.78 1.50 -8.08
N LEU A 272 -13.95 0.73 -7.39
CA LEU A 272 -13.53 1.03 -6.02
C LEU A 272 -12.03 1.28 -5.96
N LEU A 273 -11.63 2.40 -5.36
CA LEU A 273 -10.25 2.67 -5.00
C LEU A 273 -10.07 2.42 -3.50
N LEU A 274 -9.38 1.34 -3.16
CA LEU A 274 -9.04 0.98 -1.79
C LEU A 274 -7.78 1.74 -1.37
N TYR A 275 -7.94 2.67 -0.45
CA TYR A 275 -6.86 3.41 0.18
C TYR A 275 -6.46 2.70 1.47
N VAL A 276 -5.40 1.88 1.41
CA VAL A 276 -4.94 1.06 2.52
C VAL A 276 -3.95 1.83 3.38
N VAL A 277 -4.41 2.22 4.55
CA VAL A 277 -3.65 2.99 5.54
C VAL A 277 -3.89 2.40 6.93
N PRO A 278 -2.84 1.93 7.64
CA PRO A 278 -3.03 1.24 8.91
C PRO A 278 -3.71 2.06 10.00
N THR A 279 -3.55 3.37 9.97
CA THR A 279 -4.13 4.29 10.96
C THR A 279 -5.05 5.31 10.30
N GLY A 280 -6.21 5.58 10.89
CA GLY A 280 -6.96 6.78 10.58
C GLY A 280 -6.17 7.99 11.07
N GLU A 281 -5.81 8.92 10.19
CA GLU A 281 -5.17 10.18 10.58
C GLU A 281 -6.18 11.02 11.37
N GLY A 282 -5.96 11.25 12.66
CA GLY A 282 -6.86 12.13 13.39
C GLY A 282 -6.71 12.22 14.90
N GLU A 283 -5.91 11.36 15.55
CA GLU A 283 -5.70 11.44 17.00
C GLU A 283 -4.26 11.78 17.42
N THR A 284 -3.51 12.54 16.65
CA THR A 284 -2.55 13.42 17.31
C THR A 284 -3.39 14.51 17.93
N GLY A 285 -3.80 14.25 19.18
CA GLY A 285 -4.41 15.28 20.00
C GLY A 285 -3.59 16.55 19.80
N ALA A 286 -4.26 17.67 19.58
CA ALA A 286 -3.62 18.98 19.51
C ALA A 286 -2.82 19.17 20.81
N ALA A 287 -1.62 18.61 20.85
CA ALA A 287 -0.59 19.02 21.77
C ALA A 287 -0.31 20.46 21.34
N GLY A 288 -0.93 21.39 22.06
CA GLY A 288 -0.82 22.80 21.79
C GLY A 288 0.65 23.13 21.64
N CYS A 289 0.98 24.02 20.75
CA CYS A 289 2.31 24.60 20.67
C CYS A 289 2.53 25.34 22.00
N ASP A 290 3.26 24.70 22.93
CA ASP A 290 3.67 25.37 24.17
C ASP A 290 4.92 26.19 23.88
N PRO A 291 4.84 27.52 23.88
CA PRO A 291 6.01 28.36 23.62
C PRO A 291 7.06 28.24 24.72
N ALA A 292 6.73 27.69 25.90
CA ALA A 292 7.64 27.48 27.00
C ALA A 292 8.49 26.21 26.87
N ASP A 293 8.07 25.24 26.02
CA ASP A 293 8.79 23.98 25.79
C ASP A 293 9.05 23.76 24.29
N PRO A 294 9.98 24.47 23.66
CA PRO A 294 10.34 24.26 22.26
C PRO A 294 10.97 22.87 22.09
N PRO A 295 10.66 22.17 21.00
CA PRO A 295 11.19 20.81 20.78
C PRO A 295 12.71 20.83 20.62
N LEU A 296 13.38 19.89 21.27
CA LEU A 296 14.82 19.65 21.08
C LEU A 296 15.12 19.37 19.59
N LEU A 297 16.32 19.74 19.14
CA LEU A 297 16.73 19.56 17.72
C LEU A 297 16.50 18.13 17.21
N SER A 298 16.83 17.11 18.03
CA SER A 298 16.59 15.72 17.69
C SER A 298 15.11 15.39 17.50
N ASN A 299 14.25 15.93 18.35
CA ASN A 299 12.80 15.75 18.25
C ASN A 299 12.22 16.56 17.08
N ALA A 300 12.77 17.74 16.81
CA ALA A 300 12.39 18.57 15.68
C ALA A 300 12.73 17.87 14.35
N MET A 301 13.94 17.31 14.22
CA MET A 301 14.34 16.55 13.03
C MET A 301 13.44 15.31 12.81
N ALA A 302 13.16 14.55 13.86
CA ALA A 302 12.24 13.41 13.77
C ALA A 302 10.82 13.83 13.36
N LYS A 303 10.32 14.95 13.91
CA LYS A 303 9.01 15.53 13.53
C LYS A 303 9.01 15.99 12.07
N VAL A 304 10.08 16.64 11.58
CA VAL A 304 10.18 17.06 10.18
C VAL A 304 10.13 15.85 9.25
N VAL A 305 10.88 14.78 9.54
CA VAL A 305 10.83 13.54 8.74
C VAL A 305 9.41 12.97 8.74
N ASN A 306 8.76 12.86 9.90
CA ASN A 306 7.37 12.38 9.99
C ASN A 306 6.41 13.29 9.23
N THR A 307 6.58 14.61 9.27
CA THR A 307 5.73 15.56 8.52
C THR A 307 5.89 15.38 7.01
N VAL A 308 7.12 15.19 6.53
CA VAL A 308 7.38 14.89 5.10
C VAL A 308 6.70 13.60 4.68
N MET A 309 6.67 12.59 5.54
CA MET A 309 6.03 11.30 5.26
C MET A 309 4.50 11.32 5.43
N SER A 310 3.93 12.27 6.18
CA SER A 310 2.49 12.38 6.45
C SER A 310 1.77 13.34 5.50
N GLN A 311 2.00 13.18 4.19
CA GLN A 311 1.44 14.06 3.15
C GLN A 311 -0.09 14.09 3.16
N SER A 312 -0.68 15.27 2.90
CA SER A 312 -2.13 15.43 2.72
C SER A 312 -2.58 14.80 1.39
N ILE A 313 -3.81 14.28 1.37
CA ILE A 313 -4.49 13.76 0.17
C ILE A 313 -5.65 14.65 -0.30
N SER A 314 -5.79 15.85 0.24
CA SER A 314 -6.93 16.73 -0.05
C SER A 314 -7.02 17.07 -1.54
N ALA A 315 -5.88 17.31 -2.19
CA ALA A 315 -5.85 17.61 -3.62
C ALA A 315 -6.30 16.41 -4.48
N GLU A 316 -5.94 15.19 -4.08
CA GLU A 316 -6.35 13.96 -4.74
C GLU A 316 -7.86 13.69 -4.56
N LEU A 317 -8.41 14.00 -3.38
CA LEU A 317 -9.85 13.92 -3.14
C LEU A 317 -10.63 14.95 -3.97
N ASP A 318 -10.09 16.16 -4.13
CA ASP A 318 -10.66 17.17 -5.01
C ASP A 318 -10.59 16.75 -6.49
N ASP A 319 -9.47 16.13 -6.92
CA ASP A 319 -9.32 15.56 -8.27
C ASP A 319 -10.37 14.47 -8.53
N LEU A 320 -10.57 13.56 -7.55
CA LEU A 320 -11.56 12.50 -7.61
C LEU A 320 -13.00 13.06 -7.69
N THR A 321 -13.31 14.04 -6.84
CA THR A 321 -14.63 14.69 -6.82
C THR A 321 -14.90 15.38 -8.16
N ARG A 322 -13.92 16.15 -8.66
CA ARG A 322 -14.03 16.81 -9.98
C ARG A 322 -14.23 15.82 -11.12
N HIS A 323 -13.54 14.67 -11.09
CA HIS A 323 -13.74 13.62 -12.09
C HIS A 323 -15.16 13.05 -12.03
N ASN A 324 -15.63 12.66 -10.83
CA ASN A 324 -16.96 12.10 -10.65
C ASN A 324 -18.05 13.08 -11.10
N ASP A 325 -17.90 14.36 -10.77
CA ASP A 325 -18.81 15.43 -11.22
C ASP A 325 -18.75 15.63 -12.74
N ALA A 326 -17.56 15.54 -13.34
CA ALA A 326 -17.40 15.65 -14.78
C ALA A 326 -18.08 14.48 -15.52
N VAL A 327 -18.00 13.27 -14.98
CA VAL A 327 -18.71 12.08 -15.51
C VAL A 327 -20.22 12.30 -15.48
N LEU A 328 -20.76 12.74 -14.35
CA LEU A 328 -22.21 13.01 -14.23
C LEU A 328 -22.65 14.12 -15.19
N ARG A 329 -21.93 15.25 -15.19
CA ARG A 329 -22.20 16.34 -16.12
C ARG A 329 -22.13 15.94 -17.59
N ALA A 330 -21.17 15.10 -17.96
CA ALA A 330 -21.07 14.62 -19.34
C ALA A 330 -22.29 13.77 -19.75
N ARG A 331 -22.81 12.93 -18.86
CA ARG A 331 -24.04 12.14 -19.07
C ARG A 331 -25.26 13.04 -19.25
N ASP A 332 -25.45 13.99 -18.33
CA ASP A 332 -26.57 14.93 -18.37
C ASP A 332 -26.50 15.87 -19.62
N THR A 333 -25.27 16.30 -19.96
CA THR A 333 -25.05 17.12 -21.17
C THR A 333 -25.40 16.35 -22.43
N ARG A 334 -25.08 15.06 -22.55
CA ARG A 334 -25.45 14.25 -23.73
C ARG A 334 -26.94 14.16 -23.88
N VAL A 335 -27.70 13.93 -22.79
CA VAL A 335 -29.18 13.90 -22.82
C VAL A 335 -29.75 15.26 -23.20
N SER A 336 -29.21 16.34 -22.60
CA SER A 336 -29.66 17.70 -22.90
C SER A 336 -29.38 18.10 -24.36
N LEU A 337 -28.19 17.76 -24.88
CA LEU A 337 -27.85 18.00 -26.29
C LEU A 337 -28.75 17.17 -27.24
N ALA A 338 -29.02 15.92 -26.90
CA ALA A 338 -29.94 15.07 -27.65
C ALA A 338 -31.35 15.71 -27.72
N ALA A 339 -31.88 16.18 -26.58
CA ALA A 339 -33.17 16.86 -26.50
C ALA A 339 -33.20 18.17 -27.31
N LEU A 340 -32.13 18.96 -27.29
CA LEU A 340 -32.00 20.18 -28.11
C LEU A 340 -31.97 19.84 -29.60
N GLY A 341 -31.22 18.83 -29.98
CA GLY A 341 -31.12 18.39 -31.37
C GLY A 341 -32.43 17.82 -31.93
N LEU A 342 -33.25 17.16 -31.09
CA LEU A 342 -34.59 16.72 -31.47
C LEU A 342 -35.54 17.89 -31.79
N ARG A 343 -35.40 19.03 -31.12
CA ARG A 343 -36.21 20.23 -31.33
C ARG A 343 -35.75 21.04 -32.52
N GLY A 344 -34.44 21.19 -32.73
CA GLY A 344 -33.89 22.11 -33.75
C GLY A 344 -33.35 21.44 -35.03
N GLY A 345 -33.19 20.10 -35.00
CA GLY A 345 -32.47 19.34 -36.01
C GLY A 345 -31.00 19.10 -35.63
N PRO A 346 -30.44 17.96 -36.07
CA PRO A 346 -29.04 17.56 -35.71
C PRO A 346 -27.99 18.52 -36.24
N GLU A 347 -28.24 19.18 -37.35
CA GLU A 347 -27.37 20.19 -37.99
C GLU A 347 -27.17 21.44 -37.13
N HIS A 348 -28.04 21.70 -36.17
CA HIS A 348 -27.94 22.85 -35.27
C HIS A 348 -27.11 22.60 -34.01
N LEU A 349 -26.79 21.34 -33.72
CA LEU A 349 -25.97 21.00 -32.53
C LEU A 349 -24.46 21.27 -32.70
N VAL A 350 -23.96 21.14 -33.92
CA VAL A 350 -22.55 21.34 -34.24
C VAL A 350 -22.43 22.30 -35.39
N ASP A 351 -22.02 23.52 -35.11
CA ASP A 351 -21.64 24.51 -36.13
C ASP A 351 -20.13 24.40 -36.48
N ALA A 352 -19.69 25.22 -37.45
CA ALA A 352 -18.28 25.25 -37.84
C ALA A 352 -17.33 25.65 -36.71
N ARG A 353 -17.79 26.43 -35.71
CA ARG A 353 -16.97 26.84 -34.56
C ARG A 353 -16.76 25.69 -33.58
N ILE A 354 -17.81 24.95 -33.30
CA ILE A 354 -17.74 23.77 -32.41
C ILE A 354 -16.86 22.68 -33.05
N ALA A 355 -17.01 22.43 -34.36
CA ALA A 355 -16.18 21.49 -35.10
C ALA A 355 -14.69 21.90 -35.09
N ALA A 356 -14.42 23.20 -35.30
CA ALA A 356 -13.05 23.73 -35.21
C ALA A 356 -12.44 23.60 -33.81
N ALA A 357 -13.20 23.96 -32.77
CA ALA A 357 -12.77 23.82 -31.38
C ALA A 357 -12.49 22.35 -30.99
N TYR A 358 -13.33 21.42 -31.45
CA TYR A 358 -13.09 19.98 -31.30
C TYR A 358 -11.76 19.56 -31.95
N ARG A 359 -11.53 19.92 -33.21
CA ARG A 359 -10.32 19.62 -33.95
C ARG A 359 -9.07 20.16 -33.25
N GLU A 360 -9.09 21.42 -32.83
CA GLU A 360 -7.97 22.06 -32.16
C GLU A 360 -7.57 21.30 -30.86
N ARG A 361 -8.58 20.96 -30.04
CA ARG A 361 -8.34 20.22 -28.79
C ARG A 361 -7.73 18.84 -29.03
N ARG A 362 -8.35 18.06 -29.93
CA ARG A 362 -7.88 16.72 -30.26
C ARG A 362 -6.47 16.74 -30.86
N THR A 363 -6.19 17.65 -31.76
CA THR A 363 -4.85 17.80 -32.34
C THR A 363 -3.83 18.18 -31.27
N ALA A 364 -4.20 19.05 -30.32
CA ALA A 364 -3.30 19.44 -29.23
C ALA A 364 -3.01 18.28 -28.24
N GLU A 365 -4.01 17.45 -27.92
CA GLU A 365 -3.85 16.25 -27.08
C GLU A 365 -2.91 15.23 -27.74
N ASP A 366 -3.16 14.89 -29.00
CA ASP A 366 -2.32 13.97 -29.77
C ASP A 366 -0.89 14.50 -29.96
N ALA A 367 -0.73 15.81 -30.18
CA ALA A 367 0.58 16.45 -30.31
C ALA A 367 1.37 16.40 -29.00
N ALA A 368 0.70 16.61 -27.86
CA ALA A 368 1.34 16.52 -26.54
C ALA A 368 1.83 15.09 -26.25
N GLU A 369 1.03 14.07 -26.57
CA GLU A 369 1.44 12.67 -26.44
C GLU A 369 2.60 12.31 -27.38
N LEU A 370 2.52 12.69 -28.64
CA LEU A 370 3.59 12.45 -29.63
C LEU A 370 4.92 13.05 -29.17
N VAL A 371 4.91 14.31 -28.74
CA VAL A 371 6.10 15.01 -28.27
C VAL A 371 6.67 14.32 -27.04
N ARG A 372 5.83 13.94 -26.09
CA ARG A 372 6.27 13.26 -24.85
C ARG A 372 7.00 11.94 -25.16
N VAL A 373 6.41 11.08 -25.98
CA VAL A 373 7.00 9.77 -26.30
C VAL A 373 8.24 9.91 -27.19
N ALA A 374 8.18 10.79 -28.21
CA ALA A 374 9.31 10.99 -29.11
C ALA A 374 10.50 11.65 -28.41
N ALA A 375 10.29 12.66 -27.57
CA ALA A 375 11.36 13.32 -26.83
C ALA A 375 12.09 12.34 -25.88
N ARG A 376 11.34 11.48 -25.19
CA ARG A 376 11.92 10.43 -24.34
C ARG A 376 12.77 9.46 -25.17
N ARG A 377 12.24 8.96 -26.26
CA ARG A 377 12.96 8.03 -27.12
C ARG A 377 14.23 8.65 -27.72
N TYR A 378 14.16 9.94 -28.07
CA TYR A 378 15.31 10.70 -28.55
C TYR A 378 16.41 10.79 -27.49
N ALA A 379 16.05 11.13 -26.26
CA ALA A 379 16.99 11.22 -25.15
C ALA A 379 17.64 9.88 -24.78
N LEU A 380 16.94 8.77 -24.97
CA LEU A 380 17.50 7.41 -24.79
C LEU A 380 18.47 7.02 -25.92
N ALA A 381 18.21 7.48 -27.17
CA ALA A 381 19.06 7.18 -28.33
C ALA A 381 20.32 8.03 -28.37
N GLU A 382 20.25 9.27 -27.86
CA GLU A 382 21.34 10.27 -27.88
C GLU A 382 21.68 10.68 -26.42
N PRO A 383 22.46 9.85 -25.70
CA PRO A 383 22.84 10.13 -24.31
C PRO A 383 23.58 11.46 -24.17
N GLY A 384 23.16 12.27 -23.20
CA GLY A 384 23.72 13.61 -22.97
C GLY A 384 22.93 14.75 -23.60
N THR A 385 21.93 14.46 -24.43
CA THR A 385 20.98 15.48 -24.88
C THR A 385 20.07 15.86 -23.70
N GLN A 386 19.81 17.16 -23.55
CA GLN A 386 18.91 17.64 -22.52
C GLN A 386 17.46 17.31 -22.92
N TRP A 387 16.76 16.65 -22.02
CA TRP A 387 15.37 16.27 -22.28
C TRP A 387 14.48 17.50 -22.43
N ALA A 388 13.79 17.61 -23.58
CA ALA A 388 12.72 18.56 -23.77
C ALA A 388 11.41 17.94 -23.26
N SER A 389 10.72 18.60 -22.31
CA SER A 389 9.42 18.13 -21.86
C SER A 389 8.39 18.18 -23.00
N GLY A 390 7.34 17.34 -22.94
CA GLY A 390 6.18 17.44 -23.82
C GLY A 390 5.43 18.77 -23.70
N LEU A 391 5.84 19.66 -22.79
CA LEU A 391 5.34 21.02 -22.60
C LEU A 391 6.05 22.05 -23.51
N SER A 392 7.13 21.71 -24.22
CA SER A 392 7.76 22.64 -25.16
C SER A 392 6.76 23.09 -26.22
N ARG A 393 6.46 24.39 -26.22
CA ARG A 393 5.51 24.99 -27.17
C ARG A 393 5.97 24.74 -28.60
N ARG A 394 7.23 24.98 -28.90
CA ARG A 394 7.80 24.81 -30.25
C ARG A 394 7.63 23.39 -30.77
N LEU A 395 7.91 22.38 -29.95
CA LEU A 395 7.77 20.97 -30.34
C LEU A 395 6.30 20.60 -30.57
N ARG A 396 5.40 21.12 -29.73
CA ARG A 396 3.96 20.92 -29.88
C ARG A 396 3.43 21.59 -31.15
N ASP A 397 3.88 22.82 -31.48
CA ASP A 397 3.47 23.53 -32.68
C ASP A 397 3.89 22.77 -33.95
N ILE A 398 5.09 22.17 -33.95
CA ILE A 398 5.57 21.30 -35.03
C ILE A 398 4.69 20.04 -35.15
N ALA A 399 4.37 19.39 -34.03
CA ALA A 399 3.51 18.22 -34.03
C ALA A 399 2.08 18.55 -34.46
N VAL A 400 1.51 19.64 -33.97
CA VAL A 400 0.18 20.15 -34.36
C VAL A 400 0.12 20.44 -35.88
N ALA A 401 1.15 21.08 -36.43
CA ALA A 401 1.25 21.35 -37.85
C ALA A 401 1.24 20.08 -38.73
N GLY A 402 1.89 19.01 -38.23
CA GLY A 402 1.92 17.70 -38.89
C GLY A 402 0.60 16.93 -38.79
N LEU A 403 -0.13 17.08 -37.66
CA LEU A 403 -1.34 16.33 -37.34
C LEU A 403 -2.64 17.05 -37.81
N ARG A 404 -2.57 18.35 -38.13
CA ARG A 404 -3.73 19.23 -38.33
C ARG A 404 -4.64 18.83 -39.49
N GLY A 405 -4.16 18.11 -40.47
CA GLY A 405 -4.91 17.72 -41.65
C GLY A 405 -5.78 16.48 -41.49
N ASP A 406 -5.68 15.78 -40.38
CA ASP A 406 -6.28 14.45 -40.22
C ASP A 406 -7.72 14.48 -39.67
N ILE A 407 -8.06 15.46 -38.82
CA ILE A 407 -9.38 15.59 -38.19
C ILE A 407 -10.23 16.60 -38.96
N PRO A 408 -11.47 16.23 -39.36
CA PRO A 408 -12.34 17.16 -40.08
C PRO A 408 -12.65 18.43 -39.28
N ALA A 409 -12.66 19.57 -39.95
CA ALA A 409 -13.02 20.87 -39.37
C ALA A 409 -14.48 21.23 -39.60
N THR A 410 -15.19 20.42 -40.36
CA THR A 410 -16.59 20.62 -40.73
C THR A 410 -17.52 19.86 -39.80
N PRO A 411 -18.75 20.35 -39.55
CA PRO A 411 -19.77 19.60 -38.83
C PRO A 411 -19.97 18.20 -39.43
N PRO A 412 -20.24 17.17 -38.58
CA PRO A 412 -20.59 15.85 -39.08
C PRO A 412 -21.83 15.93 -40.03
N PRO A 413 -21.78 15.29 -41.20
CA PRO A 413 -22.95 15.26 -42.09
C PRO A 413 -24.08 14.41 -41.49
N ALA A 414 -25.31 14.55 -42.01
CA ALA A 414 -26.50 13.82 -41.56
C ALA A 414 -26.37 12.28 -41.72
N ARG A 415 -25.44 11.82 -42.56
CA ARG A 415 -25.08 10.41 -42.77
C ARG A 415 -23.59 10.31 -42.90
N VAL A 416 -22.99 9.41 -42.12
CA VAL A 416 -21.53 9.22 -42.07
C VAL A 416 -21.21 7.75 -42.34
N PRO A 417 -20.54 7.44 -43.46
CA PRO A 417 -20.07 6.08 -43.70
C PRO A 417 -18.91 5.74 -42.78
N VAL A 418 -18.72 4.42 -42.49
CA VAL A 418 -17.66 3.92 -41.61
C VAL A 418 -16.29 4.44 -42.00
N ALA A 419 -16.01 4.60 -43.30
CA ALA A 419 -14.71 5.10 -43.78
C ALA A 419 -14.37 6.50 -43.25
N ASP A 420 -15.35 7.36 -43.05
CA ASP A 420 -15.15 8.73 -42.56
C ASP A 420 -15.00 8.77 -41.02
N LEU A 421 -15.60 7.81 -40.30
CA LEU A 421 -15.49 7.70 -38.86
C LEU A 421 -14.05 7.44 -38.37
N ILE A 422 -13.22 6.82 -39.21
CA ILE A 422 -11.81 6.52 -38.92
C ILE A 422 -11.03 7.80 -38.61
N ALA A 423 -11.38 8.93 -39.20
CA ALA A 423 -10.73 10.22 -38.96
C ALA A 423 -10.90 10.72 -37.52
N TYR A 424 -11.93 10.24 -36.79
CA TYR A 424 -12.19 10.60 -35.39
C TYR A 424 -11.57 9.63 -34.40
N ARG A 425 -10.89 8.59 -34.89
CA ARG A 425 -10.09 7.60 -34.14
C ARG A 425 -10.89 6.81 -33.08
N THR A 426 -10.20 6.19 -32.12
CA THR A 426 -10.81 5.38 -31.04
C THR A 426 -11.68 6.20 -30.11
N THR A 427 -11.38 7.49 -29.89
CA THR A 427 -12.13 8.32 -28.92
C THR A 427 -13.59 8.52 -29.29
N ALA A 428 -13.92 8.64 -30.56
CA ALA A 428 -15.33 8.74 -31.02
C ALA A 428 -16.04 7.40 -30.80
N LEU A 429 -15.37 6.30 -31.04
CA LEU A 429 -15.89 4.96 -30.78
C LEU A 429 -16.10 4.74 -29.27
N ASP A 430 -15.14 5.15 -28.44
CA ASP A 430 -15.23 5.01 -26.98
C ASP A 430 -16.43 5.79 -26.42
N ASP A 431 -16.67 7.02 -26.91
CA ASP A 431 -17.85 7.80 -26.51
C ASP A 431 -19.15 7.17 -27.04
N ALA A 432 -19.15 6.59 -28.24
CA ALA A 432 -20.30 5.89 -28.80
C ALA A 432 -20.66 4.64 -27.97
N VAL A 433 -19.64 3.86 -27.58
CA VAL A 433 -19.80 2.72 -26.67
C VAL A 433 -20.30 3.19 -25.30
N ALA A 434 -19.77 4.30 -24.76
CA ALA A 434 -20.22 4.85 -23.48
C ALA A 434 -21.72 5.26 -23.50
N ILE A 435 -22.19 5.86 -24.61
CA ILE A 435 -23.62 6.16 -24.79
C ILE A 435 -24.45 4.86 -24.84
N GLY A 436 -23.97 3.84 -25.55
CA GLY A 436 -24.65 2.54 -25.61
C GLY A 436 -24.74 1.86 -24.25
N LEU A 437 -23.64 1.87 -23.49
CA LEU A 437 -23.61 1.34 -22.13
C LEU A 437 -24.50 2.14 -21.17
N GLN A 438 -24.55 3.47 -21.30
CA GLN A 438 -25.48 4.33 -20.55
C GLN A 438 -26.93 3.91 -20.76
N LEU A 439 -27.34 3.67 -22.02
CA LEU A 439 -28.68 3.19 -22.39
C LEU A 439 -28.97 1.80 -21.82
N ILE A 440 -28.05 0.84 -21.98
CA ILE A 440 -28.23 -0.52 -21.51
C ILE A 440 -28.30 -0.57 -19.97
N ASN A 441 -27.45 0.19 -19.27
CA ASN A 441 -27.48 0.28 -17.82
C ASN A 441 -28.77 0.95 -17.30
N ALA A 442 -29.30 1.92 -18.02
CA ALA A 442 -30.63 2.47 -17.73
C ALA A 442 -31.73 1.42 -17.96
N GLY A 443 -31.64 0.62 -19.05
CA GLY A 443 -32.54 -0.50 -19.30
C GLY A 443 -32.58 -1.51 -18.18
N PHE A 444 -31.43 -1.88 -17.63
CA PHE A 444 -31.36 -2.77 -16.46
C PHE A 444 -32.09 -2.18 -15.23
N ARG A 445 -31.98 -0.88 -15.02
CA ARG A 445 -32.69 -0.18 -13.92
C ARG A 445 -34.20 -0.05 -14.12
N LEU A 446 -34.67 -0.08 -15.36
CA LEU A 446 -36.10 -0.05 -15.71
C LEU A 446 -36.74 -1.46 -15.72
N GLN A 447 -35.92 -2.51 -15.64
CA GLN A 447 -36.36 -3.87 -15.85
C GLN A 447 -37.06 -4.45 -14.62
N GLY A 448 -38.23 -5.03 -14.82
CA GLY A 448 -38.97 -5.83 -13.84
C GLY A 448 -39.03 -7.34 -14.16
N ASP A 449 -38.39 -7.82 -15.28
CA ASP A 449 -38.52 -9.18 -15.77
C ASP A 449 -37.17 -9.76 -16.24
N ALA A 450 -36.88 -11.00 -15.80
CA ALA A 450 -35.62 -11.69 -16.13
C ALA A 450 -35.44 -12.03 -17.62
N GLY A 451 -36.51 -12.13 -18.40
CA GLY A 451 -36.47 -12.52 -19.82
C GLY A 451 -35.74 -11.49 -20.70
N ARG A 452 -35.89 -10.21 -20.40
CA ARG A 452 -35.27 -9.13 -21.17
C ARG A 452 -33.80 -8.87 -20.83
N ALA A 453 -33.35 -9.36 -19.69
CA ALA A 453 -31.94 -9.24 -19.26
C ALA A 453 -30.96 -9.90 -20.23
N GLN A 454 -31.36 -11.00 -20.89
CA GLN A 454 -30.53 -11.69 -21.85
C GLN A 454 -30.26 -10.84 -23.11
N GLU A 455 -31.27 -10.11 -23.59
CA GLU A 455 -31.12 -9.23 -24.76
C GLU A 455 -30.25 -8.00 -24.44
N LEU A 456 -30.44 -7.40 -23.25
CA LEU A 456 -29.58 -6.33 -22.75
C LEU A 456 -28.12 -6.78 -22.63
N ASN A 457 -27.87 -7.99 -22.11
CA ASN A 457 -26.52 -8.55 -21.99
C ASN A 457 -25.89 -8.84 -23.36
N ALA A 458 -26.66 -9.38 -24.31
CA ALA A 458 -26.18 -9.64 -25.67
C ALA A 458 -25.73 -8.35 -26.38
N ALA A 459 -26.51 -7.29 -26.24
CA ALA A 459 -26.14 -5.98 -26.78
C ALA A 459 -24.90 -5.41 -26.09
N ARG A 460 -24.82 -5.55 -24.78
CA ARG A 460 -23.65 -5.14 -24.00
C ARG A 460 -22.37 -5.85 -24.47
N GLU A 461 -22.43 -7.15 -24.70
CA GLU A 461 -21.28 -7.92 -25.18
C GLU A 461 -20.81 -7.44 -26.57
N LYS A 462 -21.71 -7.08 -27.48
CA LYS A 462 -21.34 -6.49 -28.77
C LYS A 462 -20.60 -5.16 -28.61
N LEU A 463 -21.02 -4.30 -27.67
CA LEU A 463 -20.33 -3.05 -27.38
C LEU A 463 -18.92 -3.29 -26.83
N HIS A 464 -18.75 -4.33 -26.00
CA HIS A 464 -17.44 -4.71 -25.49
C HIS A 464 -16.55 -5.34 -26.57
N GLU A 465 -17.13 -6.15 -27.46
CA GLU A 465 -16.41 -6.69 -28.62
C GLU A 465 -15.92 -5.56 -29.53
N ALA A 466 -16.73 -4.53 -29.75
CA ALA A 466 -16.32 -3.35 -30.50
C ALA A 466 -15.06 -2.69 -29.88
N ARG A 467 -15.06 -2.53 -28.57
CA ARG A 467 -13.89 -1.98 -27.84
C ARG A 467 -12.66 -2.88 -27.95
N ARG A 468 -12.80 -4.18 -27.74
CA ARG A 468 -11.70 -5.15 -27.91
C ARG A 468 -11.14 -5.14 -29.33
N THR A 469 -12.03 -5.05 -30.31
CA THR A 469 -11.63 -4.96 -31.73
C THR A 469 -10.85 -3.68 -32.00
N ALA A 470 -11.33 -2.53 -31.54
CA ALA A 470 -10.61 -1.26 -31.69
C ALA A 470 -9.25 -1.25 -30.97
N ALA A 471 -9.15 -1.92 -29.82
CA ALA A 471 -7.91 -2.02 -29.04
C ALA A 471 -6.79 -2.80 -29.75
N ARG A 472 -7.10 -3.59 -30.80
CA ARG A 472 -6.09 -4.23 -31.66
C ARG A 472 -5.32 -3.21 -32.51
N GLY A 473 -5.82 -1.98 -32.61
CA GLY A 473 -5.12 -0.88 -33.27
C GLY A 473 -3.92 -0.40 -32.47
N LYS A 474 -2.87 0.02 -33.19
CA LYS A 474 -1.66 0.55 -32.51
C LYS A 474 -1.93 1.89 -31.88
N ARG A 475 -1.57 2.02 -30.58
CA ARG A 475 -1.57 3.29 -29.88
C ARG A 475 -0.38 4.15 -30.34
N LEU A 476 -0.51 5.48 -30.26
CA LEU A 476 0.53 6.43 -30.67
C LEU A 476 1.89 6.12 -30.05
N GLY A 477 1.94 5.90 -28.75
CA GLY A 477 3.18 5.60 -28.05
C GLY A 477 3.86 4.30 -28.53
N GLN A 478 3.08 3.23 -28.76
CA GLN A 478 3.58 1.98 -29.30
C GLN A 478 4.11 2.15 -30.72
N TRP A 479 3.35 2.85 -31.56
CA TRP A 479 3.75 3.13 -32.93
C TRP A 479 5.08 3.91 -32.98
N VAL A 480 5.25 4.97 -32.16
CA VAL A 480 6.51 5.72 -32.07
C VAL A 480 7.67 4.82 -31.62
N THR A 481 7.42 3.88 -30.71
CA THR A 481 8.45 2.95 -30.22
C THR A 481 8.90 1.96 -31.28
N GLU A 482 8.01 1.51 -32.15
CA GLU A 482 8.32 0.60 -33.25
C GLU A 482 8.96 1.30 -34.47
N HIS A 483 8.84 2.62 -34.58
CA HIS A 483 9.39 3.40 -35.69
C HIS A 483 10.90 3.53 -35.59
N SER A 484 11.55 3.69 -36.76
CA SER A 484 13.00 3.96 -36.83
C SER A 484 13.37 5.12 -35.91
N GLY A 485 14.49 5.02 -35.22
CA GLY A 485 15.02 6.06 -34.36
C GLY A 485 15.34 7.37 -35.10
N PRO A 486 15.81 8.40 -34.39
CA PRO A 486 16.04 9.73 -34.95
C PRO A 486 17.09 9.75 -36.09
N GLY A 487 17.96 8.77 -36.20
CA GLY A 487 18.92 8.63 -37.29
C GLY A 487 19.83 9.83 -37.48
N GLY A 488 20.26 10.51 -36.42
CA GLY A 488 21.08 11.72 -36.45
C GLY A 488 20.34 13.02 -36.84
N SER A 489 19.01 12.98 -37.03
CA SER A 489 18.21 14.18 -37.24
C SER A 489 17.92 14.93 -35.92
N SER A 490 17.68 16.25 -36.00
CA SER A 490 17.24 16.98 -34.79
C SER A 490 15.89 16.49 -34.29
N LEU A 491 15.62 16.68 -32.99
CA LEU A 491 14.35 16.29 -32.36
C LEU A 491 13.14 16.93 -33.06
N GLU A 492 13.24 18.22 -33.44
CA GLU A 492 12.19 18.93 -34.18
C GLU A 492 11.90 18.28 -35.53
N THR A 493 12.95 17.97 -36.29
CA THR A 493 12.82 17.35 -37.62
C THR A 493 12.17 15.98 -37.50
N TRP A 494 12.57 15.19 -36.48
CA TRP A 494 12.06 13.85 -36.26
C TRP A 494 10.60 13.88 -35.80
N ILE A 495 10.22 14.77 -34.86
CA ILE A 495 8.82 14.98 -34.43
C ILE A 495 7.96 15.38 -35.63
N GLY A 496 8.42 16.32 -36.46
CA GLY A 496 7.69 16.73 -37.67
C GLY A 496 7.49 15.59 -38.68
N LYS A 497 8.48 14.70 -38.82
CA LYS A 497 8.34 13.47 -39.61
C LYS A 497 7.32 12.51 -39.03
N LEU A 498 7.44 12.17 -37.73
CA LEU A 498 6.52 11.27 -37.02
C LEU A 498 5.08 11.78 -37.08
N ALA A 499 4.85 13.08 -36.89
CA ALA A 499 3.50 13.67 -36.94
C ALA A 499 2.84 13.50 -38.31
N ARG A 500 3.59 13.67 -39.42
CA ARG A 500 3.09 13.44 -40.79
C ARG A 500 2.87 11.95 -41.09
N GLU A 501 3.74 11.08 -40.59
CA GLU A 501 3.65 9.63 -40.85
C GLU A 501 2.57 8.97 -39.98
N TRP A 502 2.29 9.47 -38.79
CA TRP A 502 1.23 8.96 -37.91
C TRP A 502 -0.16 9.01 -38.53
N VAL A 503 -0.42 10.03 -39.34
CA VAL A 503 -1.73 10.25 -39.99
C VAL A 503 -2.18 9.04 -40.83
N ALA A 504 -1.25 8.37 -41.50
CA ALA A 504 -1.59 7.27 -42.41
C ALA A 504 -1.88 5.93 -41.72
N PRO A 505 -1.07 5.47 -40.74
CA PRO A 505 -1.29 4.18 -40.04
C PRO A 505 -2.33 4.24 -38.93
N ALA A 506 -2.63 5.42 -38.36
CA ALA A 506 -3.65 5.58 -37.32
C ALA A 506 -5.08 5.29 -37.80
N LYS A 507 -5.29 5.28 -39.08
CA LYS A 507 -6.53 4.89 -39.76
C LYS A 507 -6.58 3.36 -39.86
N THR A 508 -6.67 2.70 -38.71
CA THR A 508 -6.60 1.25 -38.66
C THR A 508 -7.91 0.62 -39.07
N ALA A 509 -7.82 -0.49 -39.81
CA ALA A 509 -8.95 -1.36 -40.11
C ALA A 509 -9.73 -1.75 -38.83
N ALA A 510 -9.05 -1.89 -37.68
CA ALA A 510 -9.64 -2.25 -36.40
C ALA A 510 -10.74 -1.28 -35.92
N VAL A 511 -10.58 0.04 -36.13
CA VAL A 511 -11.62 1.01 -35.78
C VAL A 511 -12.81 0.92 -36.75
N ALA A 512 -12.53 0.69 -38.04
CA ALA A 512 -13.59 0.47 -39.04
C ALA A 512 -14.40 -0.80 -38.78
N GLU A 513 -13.73 -1.88 -38.35
CA GLU A 513 -14.37 -3.15 -37.97
C GLU A 513 -15.21 -3.03 -36.70
N ALA A 514 -14.86 -2.14 -35.79
CA ALA A 514 -15.53 -1.95 -34.50
C ALA A 514 -16.85 -1.17 -34.59
N TRP A 515 -16.96 -0.17 -35.47
CA TRP A 515 -18.15 0.66 -35.56
C TRP A 515 -19.45 -0.10 -35.90
N PRO A 516 -19.47 -1.05 -36.85
CA PRO A 516 -20.64 -1.88 -37.11
C PRO A 516 -21.15 -2.62 -35.88
N LEU A 517 -20.27 -3.12 -35.03
CA LEU A 517 -20.63 -3.82 -33.79
C LEU A 517 -21.38 -2.90 -32.81
N VAL A 518 -20.95 -1.64 -32.69
CA VAL A 518 -21.66 -0.63 -31.88
C VAL A 518 -23.08 -0.41 -32.38
N VAL A 519 -23.22 -0.17 -33.69
CA VAL A 519 -24.53 0.06 -34.30
C VAL A 519 -25.44 -1.15 -34.17
N GLU A 520 -24.92 -2.35 -34.43
CA GLU A 520 -25.65 -3.59 -34.29
C GLU A 520 -26.13 -3.81 -32.86
N GLY A 521 -25.25 -3.59 -31.86
CA GLY A 521 -25.60 -3.67 -30.43
C GLY A 521 -26.73 -2.71 -30.05
N LEU A 522 -26.67 -1.45 -30.50
CA LEU A 522 -27.69 -0.44 -30.23
C LEU A 522 -29.01 -0.79 -30.92
N ARG A 523 -28.95 -1.22 -32.18
CA ARG A 523 -30.19 -1.57 -32.94
C ARG A 523 -30.86 -2.82 -32.36
N SER A 524 -30.11 -3.80 -31.94
CA SER A 524 -30.66 -5.04 -31.34
C SER A 524 -31.37 -4.79 -30.01
N VAL A 525 -30.90 -3.82 -29.22
CA VAL A 525 -31.46 -3.51 -27.90
C VAL A 525 -32.55 -2.44 -27.90
N ALA A 526 -32.67 -1.64 -28.97
CA ALA A 526 -33.60 -0.52 -29.01
C ALA A 526 -35.08 -0.93 -28.78
N PRO A 527 -35.61 -2.02 -29.38
CA PRO A 527 -36.99 -2.46 -29.12
C PRO A 527 -37.22 -2.81 -27.64
N VAL A 528 -36.24 -3.46 -27.01
CA VAL A 528 -36.31 -3.82 -25.59
C VAL A 528 -36.33 -2.58 -24.70
N LEU A 529 -35.43 -1.61 -24.97
CA LEU A 529 -35.35 -0.37 -24.22
C LEU A 529 -36.62 0.46 -24.35
N ARG A 530 -37.25 0.50 -25.54
CA ARG A 530 -38.52 1.18 -25.73
C ARG A 530 -39.66 0.54 -24.95
N ALA A 531 -39.76 -0.80 -25.01
CA ALA A 531 -40.78 -1.51 -24.25
C ALA A 531 -40.60 -1.34 -22.74
N LEU A 532 -39.35 -1.26 -22.25
CA LEU A 532 -39.06 -0.95 -20.85
C LEU A 532 -39.40 0.50 -20.49
N ALA A 533 -39.14 1.44 -21.40
CA ALA A 533 -39.45 2.84 -21.20
C ALA A 533 -41.00 3.09 -21.18
N GLU A 534 -41.74 2.39 -22.01
CA GLU A 534 -43.22 2.45 -22.00
C GLU A 534 -43.80 1.86 -20.69
N ALA A 535 -43.17 0.85 -20.12
CA ALA A 535 -43.59 0.23 -18.86
C ALA A 535 -43.29 1.11 -17.63
N ALA A 536 -42.29 2.01 -17.70
CA ALA A 536 -41.86 2.87 -16.58
C ALA A 536 -41.60 4.33 -17.07
N PRO A 537 -42.59 5.05 -17.59
CA PRO A 537 -42.40 6.34 -18.26
C PRO A 537 -41.78 7.42 -17.36
N GLU A 538 -42.10 7.43 -16.05
CA GLU A 538 -41.58 8.41 -15.11
C GLU A 538 -40.05 8.32 -14.89
N ARG A 539 -39.44 7.16 -15.18
CA ARG A 539 -38.01 6.90 -15.02
C ARG A 539 -37.24 6.83 -16.35
N ALA A 540 -37.94 6.92 -17.48
CA ALA A 540 -37.43 6.58 -18.79
C ALA A 540 -37.09 7.79 -19.68
N ASP A 541 -37.31 9.04 -19.25
CA ASP A 541 -37.19 10.24 -20.08
C ASP A 541 -35.82 10.33 -20.77
N SER A 542 -34.73 10.07 -20.06
CA SER A 542 -33.36 10.07 -20.62
C SER A 542 -33.13 8.97 -21.66
N VAL A 543 -33.74 7.79 -21.46
CA VAL A 543 -33.63 6.66 -22.38
C VAL A 543 -34.39 6.97 -23.66
N THR A 544 -35.61 7.43 -23.53
CA THR A 544 -36.48 7.80 -24.68
C THR A 544 -35.82 8.91 -25.49
N THR A 545 -35.32 9.96 -24.84
CA THR A 545 -34.63 11.09 -25.52
C THR A 545 -33.42 10.62 -26.31
N LEU A 546 -32.57 9.74 -25.77
CA LEU A 546 -31.41 9.24 -26.49
C LEU A 546 -31.78 8.28 -27.64
N LEU A 547 -32.77 7.40 -27.45
CA LEU A 547 -33.24 6.50 -28.51
C LEU A 547 -33.84 7.28 -29.68
N ASP A 548 -34.65 8.32 -29.41
CA ASP A 548 -35.22 9.19 -30.43
C ASP A 548 -34.15 10.00 -31.17
N TRP A 549 -33.16 10.53 -30.39
CA TRP A 549 -32.01 11.20 -31.00
C TRP A 549 -31.23 10.26 -31.92
N LEU A 550 -30.97 9.02 -31.53
CA LEU A 550 -30.23 8.04 -32.34
C LEU A 550 -31.05 7.49 -33.52
N ALA A 551 -32.27 7.96 -33.68
CA ALA A 551 -33.22 7.50 -34.72
C ALA A 551 -33.48 5.96 -34.62
N LEU A 552 -33.45 5.42 -33.41
CA LEU A 552 -33.73 4.02 -33.14
C LEU A 552 -35.21 3.84 -32.81
N GLY A 553 -36.02 3.58 -33.85
CA GLY A 553 -37.47 3.33 -33.74
C GLY A 553 -37.80 2.00 -33.04
N PRO A 554 -39.14 1.70 -32.87
CA PRO A 554 -39.57 0.44 -32.21
C PRO A 554 -39.03 -0.80 -32.90
N ASP A 555 -38.80 -0.77 -34.20
CA ASP A 555 -38.30 -1.90 -35.00
C ASP A 555 -36.76 -1.90 -35.15
N GLY A 556 -36.06 -1.04 -34.45
CA GLY A 556 -34.59 -0.85 -34.60
C GLY A 556 -34.20 -0.29 -35.99
N ALA A 557 -35.13 0.37 -36.70
CA ALA A 557 -35.09 0.65 -38.12
C ALA A 557 -34.13 1.76 -38.55
N GLY A 558 -33.41 2.45 -37.66
CA GLY A 558 -32.42 3.48 -38.05
C GLY A 558 -31.33 2.88 -38.94
N THR A 559 -31.05 3.53 -40.10
CA THR A 559 -29.92 3.09 -40.94
C THR A 559 -28.59 3.29 -40.22
N ALA A 560 -27.63 2.43 -40.47
CA ALA A 560 -26.35 2.44 -39.74
C ALA A 560 -25.64 3.79 -39.87
N ASP A 561 -25.62 4.38 -41.07
CA ASP A 561 -25.00 5.68 -41.36
C ASP A 561 -25.63 6.85 -40.61
N VAL A 562 -26.94 6.79 -40.33
CA VAL A 562 -27.65 7.81 -39.54
C VAL A 562 -27.33 7.67 -38.06
N VAL A 563 -27.34 6.42 -37.50
CA VAL A 563 -26.97 6.17 -36.10
C VAL A 563 -25.53 6.62 -35.85
N GLN A 564 -24.62 6.28 -36.76
CA GLN A 564 -23.23 6.70 -36.73
C GLN A 564 -23.08 8.23 -36.74
N ALA A 565 -23.79 8.90 -37.62
CA ALA A 565 -23.79 10.37 -37.70
C ALA A 565 -24.29 11.02 -36.40
N ARG A 566 -25.35 10.48 -35.79
CA ARG A 566 -25.91 10.99 -34.54
C ARG A 566 -24.99 10.76 -33.34
N LEU A 567 -24.35 9.60 -33.24
CA LEU A 567 -23.31 9.31 -32.22
C LEU A 567 -22.13 10.26 -32.38
N LEU A 568 -21.65 10.44 -33.63
CA LEU A 568 -20.53 11.36 -33.91
C LEU A 568 -20.88 12.81 -33.59
N THR A 569 -22.10 13.25 -33.91
CA THR A 569 -22.57 14.62 -33.62
C THR A 569 -22.57 14.88 -32.12
N LEU A 570 -23.05 13.93 -31.27
CA LEU A 570 -22.97 14.05 -29.82
C LEU A 570 -21.51 14.07 -29.31
N HIS A 571 -20.65 13.23 -29.89
CA HIS A 571 -19.22 13.22 -29.56
C HIS A 571 -18.58 14.58 -29.82
N VAL A 572 -18.73 15.11 -31.02
CA VAL A 572 -18.15 16.40 -31.43
C VAL A 572 -18.74 17.54 -30.61
N ALA A 573 -20.06 17.56 -30.39
CA ALA A 573 -20.74 18.59 -29.58
C ALA A 573 -20.25 18.56 -28.14
N THR A 574 -20.23 17.38 -27.49
CA THR A 574 -19.82 17.24 -26.09
C THR A 574 -18.37 17.68 -25.90
N ARG A 575 -17.44 17.17 -26.72
CA ARG A 575 -16.00 17.48 -26.58
C ARG A 575 -15.63 18.85 -27.14
N GLY A 576 -16.43 19.40 -28.05
CA GLY A 576 -16.29 20.77 -28.56
C GLY A 576 -16.75 21.82 -27.54
N LEU A 577 -17.75 21.52 -26.73
CA LEU A 577 -18.34 22.45 -25.74
C LEU A 577 -17.69 22.29 -24.34
N LEU A 578 -17.48 21.07 -23.89
CA LEU A 578 -16.90 20.82 -22.58
C LEU A 578 -15.36 20.93 -22.63
N ALA A 579 -14.80 21.84 -21.82
CA ALA A 579 -13.36 22.06 -21.75
C ALA A 579 -12.60 20.81 -21.23
N GLN A 580 -13.22 20.01 -20.39
CA GLN A 580 -12.68 18.80 -19.80
C GLN A 580 -13.76 17.70 -19.85
N ALA A 581 -13.92 17.07 -20.99
CA ALA A 581 -14.71 15.85 -21.05
C ALA A 581 -13.87 14.69 -20.48
N PRO A 582 -14.42 13.88 -19.55
CA PRO A 582 -13.68 12.74 -19.01
C PRO A 582 -13.34 11.77 -20.15
N SER A 583 -12.13 11.21 -20.11
CA SER A 583 -11.68 10.20 -21.08
C SER A 583 -12.47 8.89 -20.93
N VAL A 584 -12.94 8.62 -19.71
CA VAL A 584 -13.71 7.43 -19.35
C VAL A 584 -14.95 7.84 -18.55
N ASP A 585 -16.11 7.33 -18.96
CA ASP A 585 -17.42 7.60 -18.33
C ASP A 585 -17.67 6.63 -17.15
N GLN A 586 -16.82 6.70 -16.13
CA GLN A 586 -16.89 5.83 -14.96
C GLN A 586 -16.62 6.57 -13.66
N ARG A 587 -17.59 6.49 -12.73
CA ARG A 587 -17.42 6.96 -11.35
C ARG A 587 -16.46 6.08 -10.58
N VAL A 588 -15.71 6.67 -9.67
CA VAL A 588 -14.77 6.00 -8.78
C VAL A 588 -15.16 6.29 -7.34
N ASP A 589 -15.40 5.25 -6.55
CA ASP A 589 -15.69 5.36 -5.12
C ASP A 589 -14.41 5.06 -4.32
N LEU A 590 -14.03 5.96 -3.41
CA LEU A 590 -12.90 5.76 -2.51
C LEU A 590 -13.33 5.08 -1.23
N VAL A 591 -12.61 4.03 -0.83
CA VAL A 591 -12.80 3.35 0.46
C VAL A 591 -11.48 3.33 1.21
N GLN A 592 -11.46 3.90 2.40
CA GLN A 592 -10.31 3.80 3.31
C GLN A 592 -10.35 2.46 4.04
N VAL A 593 -9.33 1.65 3.87
CA VAL A 593 -9.10 0.40 4.60
C VAL A 593 -8.10 0.64 5.71
N SER A 594 -8.53 0.53 6.97
CA SER A 594 -7.67 0.80 8.13
C SER A 594 -7.84 -0.25 9.23
N ALA A 595 -6.88 -0.30 10.16
CA ALA A 595 -6.99 -1.11 11.36
C ALA A 595 -7.94 -0.53 12.42
N ASP A 596 -8.38 0.73 12.23
CA ASP A 596 -9.41 1.35 13.05
C ASP A 596 -10.80 0.82 12.64
N SER A 597 -11.04 -0.45 12.93
CA SER A 597 -12.23 -1.21 12.56
C SER A 597 -12.73 -2.05 13.73
N ARG A 598 -13.97 -2.51 13.67
CA ARG A 598 -14.56 -3.40 14.67
C ARG A 598 -14.73 -4.81 14.11
N THR A 599 -14.54 -5.82 14.94
CA THR A 599 -14.83 -7.21 14.61
C THR A 599 -15.61 -7.88 15.75
N LEU A 600 -16.53 -8.79 15.42
CA LEU A 600 -17.23 -9.61 16.39
C LEU A 600 -16.35 -10.71 17.00
N LEU A 601 -15.13 -10.92 16.52
CA LEU A 601 -14.16 -11.81 17.19
C LEU A 601 -13.65 -11.21 18.49
N ASP A 602 -13.44 -9.88 18.54
CA ASP A 602 -12.99 -9.14 19.72
C ASP A 602 -13.47 -7.68 19.64
N MET A 603 -14.57 -7.38 20.32
CA MET A 603 -15.17 -6.05 20.38
C MET A 603 -14.40 -5.05 21.23
N THR A 604 -13.40 -5.52 22.01
CA THR A 604 -12.60 -4.65 22.88
C THR A 604 -11.51 -3.92 22.11
N ARG A 605 -11.05 -4.46 20.98
CA ARG A 605 -9.97 -3.92 20.16
C ARG A 605 -10.54 -3.21 18.93
N ARG A 606 -10.63 -1.87 19.01
CA ARG A 606 -11.31 -1.05 18.02
C ARG A 606 -10.37 -0.18 17.20
N ARG A 607 -9.17 0.09 17.73
CA ARG A 607 -8.20 1.02 17.13
C ARG A 607 -6.93 0.29 16.75
N SER A 608 -6.22 0.85 15.81
CA SER A 608 -4.89 0.37 15.39
C SER A 608 -3.92 0.19 16.57
N TRP A 609 -3.95 1.09 17.56
CA TRP A 609 -3.14 1.01 18.77
C TRP A 609 -3.49 -0.15 19.72
N ASP A 610 -4.71 -0.68 19.64
CA ASP A 610 -5.17 -1.83 20.44
C ASP A 610 -4.77 -3.16 19.78
N LYS A 611 -4.55 -3.16 18.46
CA LYS A 611 -4.33 -4.33 17.63
C LYS A 611 -2.87 -4.52 17.24
N LEU A 612 -2.20 -3.43 16.78
CA LEU A 612 -0.94 -3.50 16.07
C LEU A 612 0.26 -3.13 16.94
N THR A 613 1.19 -4.05 17.03
CA THR A 613 2.47 -3.82 17.70
C THR A 613 3.37 -2.91 16.87
N GLY A 614 3.17 -2.88 15.54
CA GLY A 614 3.85 -2.01 14.60
C GLY A 614 3.67 -0.53 14.84
N MET A 615 2.60 -0.13 15.56
CA MET A 615 2.37 1.28 15.96
C MET A 615 3.44 1.82 16.91
N GLN A 616 4.19 0.95 17.56
CA GLN A 616 5.21 1.33 18.57
C GLN A 616 6.53 1.71 17.90
N ALA A 617 7.45 2.33 18.68
CA ALA A 617 8.80 2.70 18.23
C ALA A 617 8.81 3.48 16.90
N SER A 618 7.95 4.49 16.76
CA SER A 618 7.81 5.30 15.53
C SER A 618 7.55 4.44 14.27
N TYR A 619 6.62 3.49 14.38
CA TYR A 619 6.20 2.54 13.34
C TYR A 619 7.22 1.43 13.00
N PHE A 620 8.25 1.22 13.81
CA PHE A 620 9.24 0.14 13.64
C PHE A 620 9.01 -1.04 14.61
N GLY A 621 7.97 -0.99 15.45
CA GLY A 621 7.77 -1.94 16.56
C GLY A 621 7.70 -3.39 16.13
N ALA A 622 6.94 -3.73 15.08
CA ALA A 622 6.76 -5.10 14.66
C ALA A 622 8.05 -5.77 14.17
N PHE A 623 9.04 -5.02 13.70
CA PHE A 623 10.34 -5.59 13.29
C PHE A 623 11.15 -6.18 14.45
N TYR A 624 10.75 -5.93 15.69
CA TYR A 624 11.48 -6.38 16.87
C TYR A 624 11.29 -7.87 17.20
N LYS A 625 10.05 -8.40 17.14
CA LYS A 625 9.73 -9.80 17.48
C LYS A 625 9.01 -10.51 16.34
N ALA A 626 9.26 -11.82 16.20
CA ALA A 626 8.55 -12.65 15.23
C ALA A 626 7.05 -12.78 15.56
N SER A 627 6.71 -12.91 16.86
CA SER A 627 5.33 -12.96 17.34
C SER A 627 4.55 -11.67 17.03
N TRP A 628 5.21 -10.52 17.11
CA TRP A 628 4.62 -9.24 16.77
C TRP A 628 4.29 -9.16 15.28
N ARG A 629 5.21 -9.61 14.43
CA ARG A 629 4.99 -9.68 12.97
C ARG A 629 3.85 -10.64 12.62
N ALA A 630 3.85 -11.84 13.21
CA ALA A 630 2.78 -12.82 12.99
C ALA A 630 1.40 -12.30 13.45
N SER A 631 1.34 -11.61 14.59
CA SER A 631 0.11 -11.01 15.10
C SER A 631 -0.40 -9.87 14.21
N ASP A 632 0.48 -8.95 13.81
CA ASP A 632 0.10 -7.83 12.94
C ASP A 632 -0.37 -8.32 11.56
N TRP A 633 0.25 -9.39 11.01
CA TRP A 633 -0.21 -10.07 9.80
C TRP A 633 -1.62 -10.65 9.95
N MET A 634 -1.85 -11.40 11.03
CA MET A 634 -3.18 -11.97 11.33
C MET A 634 -4.25 -10.87 11.41
N TRP A 635 -3.97 -9.77 12.12
CA TRP A 635 -4.88 -8.64 12.19
C TRP A 635 -5.11 -7.99 10.82
N GLY A 636 -4.11 -7.92 9.96
CA GLY A 636 -4.25 -7.43 8.59
C GLY A 636 -5.25 -8.24 7.77
N ARG A 637 -5.22 -9.57 7.87
CA ARG A 637 -6.21 -10.45 7.24
C ARG A 637 -7.61 -10.29 7.86
N VAL A 638 -7.70 -10.23 9.19
CA VAL A 638 -8.98 -10.08 9.91
C VAL A 638 -9.67 -8.76 9.58
N ASP A 639 -8.94 -7.65 9.63
CA ASP A 639 -9.47 -6.34 9.27
C ASP A 639 -9.79 -6.26 7.77
N GLY A 640 -8.90 -6.82 6.92
CA GLY A 640 -9.11 -6.93 5.48
C GLY A 640 -10.41 -7.64 5.12
N ALA A 641 -10.70 -8.76 5.76
CA ALA A 641 -11.94 -9.50 5.53
C ALA A 641 -13.18 -8.65 5.87
N GLY A 642 -13.15 -7.90 6.97
CA GLY A 642 -14.24 -6.98 7.33
C GLY A 642 -14.50 -5.92 6.29
N TRP A 643 -13.44 -5.23 5.84
CA TRP A 643 -13.54 -4.18 4.82
C TRP A 643 -13.97 -4.72 3.45
N LEU A 644 -13.44 -5.88 3.03
CA LEU A 644 -13.80 -6.48 1.74
C LEU A 644 -15.28 -6.89 1.72
N VAL A 645 -15.81 -7.50 2.79
CA VAL A 645 -17.25 -7.80 2.88
C VAL A 645 -18.08 -6.53 2.80
N GLN A 646 -17.67 -5.47 3.49
CA GLN A 646 -18.37 -4.18 3.43
C GLN A 646 -18.33 -3.56 2.03
N CYS A 647 -17.22 -3.69 1.30
CA CYS A 647 -17.11 -3.26 -0.09
C CYS A 647 -18.04 -4.02 -1.03
N LEU A 648 -18.26 -5.32 -0.79
CA LEU A 648 -19.16 -6.14 -1.58
C LEU A 648 -20.63 -5.77 -1.32
N LEU A 649 -20.99 -5.46 -0.09
CA LEU A 649 -22.37 -5.15 0.32
C LEU A 649 -22.78 -3.73 -0.10
N ASP A 650 -23.13 -3.57 -1.38
CA ASP A 650 -23.65 -2.31 -1.92
C ASP A 650 -25.18 -2.23 -1.75
N PRO A 651 -25.72 -1.30 -0.94
CA PRO A 651 -27.16 -1.16 -0.78
C PRO A 651 -27.92 -0.88 -2.09
N VAL A 652 -27.28 -0.13 -3.02
CA VAL A 652 -27.88 0.16 -4.34
C VAL A 652 -28.03 -1.13 -5.15
N ARG A 653 -26.99 -1.99 -5.13
CA ARG A 653 -27.01 -3.26 -5.83
C ARG A 653 -28.05 -4.22 -5.27
N LEU A 654 -28.11 -4.32 -3.93
CA LEU A 654 -29.08 -5.17 -3.23
C LEU A 654 -30.53 -4.74 -3.53
N GLU A 655 -30.81 -3.43 -3.49
CA GLU A 655 -32.11 -2.88 -3.84
C GLU A 655 -32.47 -3.18 -5.29
N THR A 656 -31.55 -2.96 -6.22
CA THR A 656 -31.75 -3.24 -7.64
C THR A 656 -32.03 -4.74 -7.88
N LEU A 657 -31.31 -5.65 -7.21
CA LEU A 657 -31.58 -7.08 -7.32
C LEU A 657 -32.93 -7.47 -6.73
N ARG A 658 -33.32 -6.85 -5.58
CA ARG A 658 -34.64 -7.03 -5.00
C ARG A 658 -35.76 -6.62 -5.98
N ASP A 659 -35.59 -5.48 -6.63
CA ASP A 659 -36.59 -4.94 -7.58
C ASP A 659 -36.67 -5.78 -8.85
N ILE A 660 -35.56 -6.31 -9.37
CA ILE A 660 -35.53 -7.16 -10.59
C ILE A 660 -36.05 -8.57 -10.32
N LEU A 661 -35.65 -9.21 -9.25
CA LEU A 661 -36.00 -10.58 -8.94
C LEU A 661 -37.37 -10.71 -8.28
N GLY A 662 -37.92 -9.61 -7.79
CA GLY A 662 -39.07 -9.56 -6.91
C GLY A 662 -38.67 -9.76 -5.45
N ARG A 663 -39.33 -9.03 -4.55
CA ARG A 663 -38.99 -8.92 -3.12
C ARG A 663 -38.88 -10.30 -2.45
N ASP A 664 -39.89 -11.16 -2.62
CA ASP A 664 -39.94 -12.44 -1.93
C ASP A 664 -38.86 -13.40 -2.42
N ARG A 665 -38.71 -13.53 -3.74
CA ARG A 665 -37.68 -14.39 -4.33
C ARG A 665 -36.28 -13.98 -3.91
N PHE A 666 -35.95 -12.67 -4.03
CA PHE A 666 -34.63 -12.17 -3.66
C PHE A 666 -34.34 -12.36 -2.17
N ARG A 667 -35.36 -12.09 -1.31
CA ARG A 667 -35.26 -12.34 0.13
C ARG A 667 -34.94 -13.81 0.42
N ASP A 668 -35.67 -14.73 -0.20
CA ASP A 668 -35.50 -16.18 0.03
C ASP A 668 -34.11 -16.64 -0.43
N GLU A 669 -33.62 -16.18 -1.60
CA GLU A 669 -32.26 -16.44 -2.08
C GLU A 669 -31.21 -15.88 -1.10
N LEU A 670 -31.36 -14.64 -0.64
CA LEU A 670 -30.47 -13.98 0.31
C LEU A 670 -30.43 -14.72 1.65
N VAL A 671 -31.60 -15.05 2.21
CA VAL A 671 -31.72 -15.79 3.48
C VAL A 671 -31.11 -17.19 3.35
N ALA A 672 -31.35 -17.91 2.27
CA ALA A 672 -30.77 -19.24 2.03
C ALA A 672 -29.23 -19.19 1.99
N ALA A 673 -28.67 -18.14 1.39
CA ALA A 673 -27.22 -17.98 1.29
C ALA A 673 -26.57 -17.58 2.62
N LEU A 674 -27.22 -16.67 3.39
CA LEU A 674 -26.64 -16.07 4.58
C LEU A 674 -26.88 -16.89 5.85
N LYS A 675 -28.07 -17.50 6.01
CA LYS A 675 -28.51 -18.18 7.24
C LYS A 675 -27.53 -19.23 7.80
N PRO A 676 -26.80 -20.02 7.00
CA PRO A 676 -25.85 -21.00 7.55
C PRO A 676 -24.72 -20.40 8.37
N GLY A 677 -24.27 -19.18 8.02
CA GLY A 677 -23.18 -18.43 8.68
C GLY A 677 -23.66 -17.32 9.61
N TRP A 678 -24.96 -17.04 9.57
CA TRP A 678 -25.55 -15.92 10.30
C TRP A 678 -25.58 -16.19 11.80
N ARG A 679 -25.09 -15.25 12.58
CA ARG A 679 -25.18 -15.28 14.05
C ARG A 679 -25.46 -13.87 14.52
N THR A 680 -26.56 -13.70 15.23
CA THR A 680 -26.98 -12.39 15.76
C THR A 680 -26.01 -11.90 16.84
N PRO A 681 -25.96 -10.59 17.10
CA PRO A 681 -25.18 -10.04 18.20
C PRO A 681 -25.56 -10.62 19.58
N ASP A 682 -26.80 -10.99 19.77
CA ASP A 682 -27.29 -11.59 21.02
C ASP A 682 -26.71 -12.98 21.31
N GLU A 683 -26.47 -13.78 20.27
CA GLU A 683 -25.80 -15.08 20.42
C GLU A 683 -24.33 -14.93 20.84
N GLN A 684 -23.85 -13.71 20.97
CA GLN A 684 -22.48 -13.34 21.28
C GLN A 684 -22.34 -12.56 22.58
N ARG A 685 -23.30 -12.74 23.53
CA ARG A 685 -23.36 -12.06 24.83
C ARG A 685 -22.05 -12.17 25.65
N ASP A 686 -21.23 -13.17 25.39
CA ASP A 686 -19.91 -13.32 26.03
C ASP A 686 -18.86 -12.33 25.52
N ARG A 687 -19.15 -11.51 24.49
CA ARG A 687 -18.19 -10.72 23.73
C ARG A 687 -18.48 -9.23 23.66
N CYS A 688 -19.69 -8.83 23.97
CA CYS A 688 -20.13 -7.45 24.11
C CYS A 688 -21.00 -7.31 25.35
N THR A 689 -21.12 -6.07 25.84
CA THR A 689 -22.07 -5.80 26.90
C THR A 689 -23.49 -6.02 26.39
N PRO A 690 -24.49 -6.34 27.25
CA PRO A 690 -25.90 -6.48 26.86
C PRO A 690 -26.40 -5.25 26.07
N ASP A 691 -26.08 -4.06 26.54
CA ASP A 691 -26.45 -2.78 25.88
C ASP A 691 -25.81 -2.63 24.48
N GLU A 692 -24.55 -3.06 24.30
CA GLU A 692 -23.92 -3.06 23.00
C GLU A 692 -24.54 -4.09 22.04
N ALA A 693 -24.92 -5.26 22.54
CA ALA A 693 -25.58 -6.29 21.74
C ALA A 693 -26.97 -5.81 21.26
N GLU A 694 -27.77 -5.20 22.15
CA GLU A 694 -29.05 -4.60 21.80
C GLU A 694 -28.89 -3.49 20.75
N GLN A 695 -27.95 -2.57 20.95
CA GLN A 695 -27.69 -1.50 20.01
C GLN A 695 -27.25 -2.02 18.63
N LEU A 696 -26.41 -3.05 18.58
CA LEU A 696 -26.00 -3.66 17.32
C LEU A 696 -27.16 -4.37 16.63
N ARG A 697 -28.04 -5.01 17.38
CA ARG A 697 -29.24 -5.65 16.86
C ARG A 697 -30.21 -4.65 16.24
N ASP A 698 -30.43 -3.51 16.91
CA ASP A 698 -31.28 -2.44 16.39
C ASP A 698 -30.68 -1.84 15.09
N GLN A 699 -29.37 -1.60 15.06
CA GLN A 699 -28.69 -1.15 13.87
C GLN A 699 -28.77 -2.16 12.73
N LEU A 700 -28.60 -3.45 13.01
CA LEU A 700 -28.69 -4.53 12.03
C LEU A 700 -30.10 -4.61 11.42
N THR A 701 -31.15 -4.50 12.26
CA THR A 701 -32.53 -4.46 11.79
C THR A 701 -32.79 -3.23 10.92
N ALA A 702 -32.27 -2.07 11.29
CA ALA A 702 -32.38 -0.85 10.50
C ALA A 702 -31.65 -0.97 9.14
N GLU A 703 -30.45 -1.61 9.11
CA GLU A 703 -29.70 -1.86 7.88
C GLU A 703 -30.42 -2.82 6.94
N LEU A 704 -31.17 -3.81 7.44
CA LEU A 704 -31.83 -4.84 6.64
C LEU A 704 -33.29 -4.52 6.29
N ALA A 705 -33.90 -3.56 6.96
CA ALA A 705 -35.33 -3.24 6.82
C ALA A 705 -35.74 -2.91 5.38
N PHE A 706 -34.89 -2.23 4.60
CA PHE A 706 -35.18 -1.92 3.19
C PHE A 706 -35.24 -3.18 2.30
N LEU A 707 -34.67 -4.30 2.74
CA LEU A 707 -34.77 -5.61 2.10
C LEU A 707 -35.96 -6.43 2.60
N GLY A 708 -36.70 -5.92 3.58
CA GLY A 708 -37.84 -6.62 4.24
C GLY A 708 -37.36 -7.67 5.23
N LEU A 709 -36.20 -7.49 5.87
CA LEU A 709 -35.59 -8.41 6.82
C LEU A 709 -35.30 -7.71 8.17
N ASP A 710 -35.38 -8.47 9.27
CA ASP A 710 -34.87 -8.06 10.58
C ASP A 710 -33.47 -8.66 10.89
N ALA A 711 -32.99 -8.45 12.11
CA ALA A 711 -31.70 -8.96 12.57
C ALA A 711 -31.61 -10.50 12.59
N ASP A 712 -32.73 -11.21 12.67
CA ASP A 712 -32.82 -12.70 12.67
C ASP A 712 -33.04 -13.27 11.26
N LEU A 713 -32.96 -12.42 10.21
CA LEU A 713 -33.35 -12.73 8.84
C LEU A 713 -34.83 -13.12 8.70
N GLY A 714 -35.66 -12.68 9.61
CA GLY A 714 -37.14 -12.83 9.59
C GLY A 714 -37.76 -11.75 8.70
N PRO A 715 -38.96 -12.00 8.12
CA PRO A 715 -39.63 -11.02 7.28
C PRO A 715 -40.14 -9.84 8.12
N VAL A 716 -39.91 -8.62 7.66
CA VAL A 716 -40.46 -7.39 8.25
C VAL A 716 -41.35 -6.70 7.24
N ASP A 717 -42.57 -6.39 7.62
CA ASP A 717 -43.51 -5.64 6.80
C ASP A 717 -43.31 -4.12 6.98
N LYS A 718 -42.22 -3.58 6.38
CA LYS A 718 -41.94 -2.15 6.27
C LYS A 718 -41.62 -1.81 4.82
N PRO A 719 -42.63 -1.65 3.96
CA PRO A 719 -42.43 -1.47 2.53
C PRO A 719 -41.66 -0.20 2.16
N ASP A 720 -41.67 0.80 3.04
CA ASP A 720 -41.10 2.15 2.77
C ASP A 720 -39.82 2.44 3.60
N ALA A 721 -39.14 1.40 4.08
CA ALA A 721 -37.85 1.63 4.76
C ALA A 721 -36.82 2.28 3.84
N GLU A 722 -36.26 3.42 4.27
CA GLU A 722 -35.24 4.14 3.53
C GLU A 722 -33.97 3.27 3.38
N ARG A 723 -33.40 3.28 2.16
CA ARG A 723 -32.16 2.57 1.88
C ARG A 723 -30.99 3.22 2.61
N PRO A 724 -30.23 2.48 3.43
CA PRO A 724 -29.04 3.01 4.09
C PRO A 724 -27.92 3.31 3.08
N ILE A 725 -26.98 4.19 3.45
CA ILE A 725 -25.82 4.51 2.62
C ILE A 725 -24.81 3.33 2.61
N SER A 726 -24.72 2.58 3.70
CA SER A 726 -23.79 1.45 3.88
C SER A 726 -24.33 0.45 4.90
N LEU A 727 -23.77 -0.75 4.94
CA LEU A 727 -24.21 -1.89 5.78
C LEU A 727 -23.07 -2.36 6.71
N PRO A 728 -22.52 -1.52 7.59
CA PRO A 728 -21.33 -1.87 8.38
C PRO A 728 -21.60 -2.98 9.41
N VAL A 729 -22.77 -3.03 10.05
CA VAL A 729 -23.11 -4.08 11.03
C VAL A 729 -23.39 -5.40 10.32
N THR A 730 -24.11 -5.36 9.21
CA THR A 730 -24.35 -6.53 8.34
C THR A 730 -23.01 -7.12 7.86
N ALA A 731 -22.08 -6.27 7.40
CA ALA A 731 -20.76 -6.68 7.00
C ALA A 731 -19.97 -7.34 8.13
N MET A 732 -20.05 -6.78 9.35
CA MET A 732 -19.37 -7.31 10.53
C MET A 732 -19.89 -8.69 10.93
N VAL A 733 -21.21 -8.91 10.85
CA VAL A 733 -21.85 -10.21 11.12
C VAL A 733 -21.41 -11.25 10.11
N LEU A 734 -21.41 -10.92 8.82
CA LEU A 734 -21.02 -11.84 7.76
C LEU A 734 -19.50 -12.14 7.75
N ALA A 735 -18.68 -11.12 7.92
CA ALA A 735 -17.23 -11.29 7.93
C ALA A 735 -16.72 -12.18 9.05
N ARG A 736 -17.48 -12.31 10.15
CA ARG A 736 -17.10 -13.09 11.34
C ARG A 736 -16.70 -14.52 11.01
N ALA A 737 -17.44 -15.19 10.11
CA ALA A 737 -17.15 -16.57 9.74
C ALA A 737 -15.76 -16.68 9.10
N ARG A 738 -15.46 -15.80 8.13
CA ARG A 738 -14.14 -15.76 7.47
C ARG A 738 -13.03 -15.33 8.43
N GLN A 739 -13.31 -14.36 9.29
CA GLN A 739 -12.36 -13.92 10.32
C GLN A 739 -11.99 -15.06 11.30
N ALA A 740 -12.95 -15.93 11.64
CA ALA A 740 -12.71 -17.10 12.48
C ALA A 740 -11.86 -18.17 11.76
N GLU A 741 -12.03 -18.35 10.45
CA GLU A 741 -11.17 -19.20 9.61
C GLU A 741 -9.74 -18.63 9.56
N ILE A 742 -9.60 -17.32 9.35
CA ILE A 742 -8.29 -16.64 9.38
C ILE A 742 -7.60 -16.84 10.73
N ALA A 743 -8.34 -16.70 11.83
CA ALA A 743 -7.78 -16.96 13.16
C ALA A 743 -7.30 -18.42 13.29
N ALA A 744 -8.07 -19.39 12.75
CA ALA A 744 -7.68 -20.80 12.75
C ALA A 744 -6.41 -21.09 11.92
N GLU A 745 -6.22 -20.37 10.82
CA GLU A 745 -5.04 -20.47 9.96
C GLU A 745 -3.80 -19.81 10.58
N GLU A 746 -3.94 -18.65 11.24
CA GLU A 746 -2.81 -17.80 11.63
C GLU A 746 -2.38 -17.98 13.12
N LEU A 747 -3.28 -18.36 14.03
CA LEU A 747 -2.93 -18.56 15.44
C LEU A 747 -1.82 -19.60 15.69
N PRO A 748 -1.75 -20.71 14.94
CA PRO A 748 -0.62 -21.63 15.04
C PRO A 748 0.73 -20.94 14.79
N VAL A 749 0.79 -20.05 13.81
CA VAL A 749 1.99 -19.27 13.45
C VAL A 749 2.34 -18.27 14.55
N VAL A 750 1.34 -17.53 15.08
CA VAL A 750 1.52 -16.60 16.21
C VAL A 750 2.04 -17.35 17.45
N THR A 751 1.47 -18.51 17.74
CA THR A 751 1.86 -19.35 18.88
C THR A 751 3.29 -19.87 18.72
N LEU A 752 3.66 -20.36 17.54
CA LEU A 752 4.99 -20.81 17.21
C LEU A 752 6.00 -19.66 17.39
N ALA A 753 5.72 -18.50 16.81
CA ALA A 753 6.56 -17.32 16.89
C ALA A 753 6.74 -16.85 18.35
N SER A 754 5.67 -16.89 19.15
CA SER A 754 5.73 -16.54 20.57
C SER A 754 6.64 -17.48 21.38
N ARG A 755 6.64 -18.79 21.07
CA ARG A 755 7.56 -19.78 21.69
C ARG A 755 9.01 -19.48 21.31
N TYR A 756 9.30 -19.20 20.04
CA TYR A 756 10.62 -18.83 19.54
C TYR A 756 11.14 -17.55 20.20
N ASP A 757 10.27 -16.54 20.34
CA ASP A 757 10.63 -15.32 21.03
C ASP A 757 10.89 -15.53 22.52
N ALA A 758 10.12 -16.39 23.19
CA ALA A 758 10.28 -16.72 24.60
C ALA A 758 11.60 -17.49 24.89
N ASP A 759 11.96 -18.42 23.99
CA ASP A 759 13.19 -19.20 24.06
C ASP A 759 14.43 -18.45 23.55
N ASP A 760 14.23 -17.24 22.99
CA ASP A 760 15.27 -16.40 22.35
C ASP A 760 16.01 -17.13 21.21
N ARG A 761 15.27 -17.91 20.40
CA ARG A 761 15.80 -18.67 19.27
C ARG A 761 15.87 -17.80 18.03
N PRO A 762 17.00 -17.78 17.31
CA PRO A 762 17.17 -16.88 16.16
C PRO A 762 16.51 -17.38 14.86
N ASP A 763 16.31 -18.68 14.71
CA ASP A 763 15.92 -19.28 13.41
C ASP A 763 14.51 -19.88 13.45
N ILE A 764 13.52 -19.02 13.17
CA ILE A 764 12.13 -19.47 13.03
C ILE A 764 11.81 -20.02 11.62
N ALA A 765 12.65 -19.74 10.61
CA ALA A 765 12.37 -20.07 9.21
C ALA A 765 12.17 -21.58 9.00
N LYS A 766 13.02 -22.42 9.63
CA LYS A 766 12.89 -23.89 9.53
C LYS A 766 11.61 -24.42 10.15
N ALA A 767 11.10 -23.76 11.18
CA ALA A 767 9.89 -24.20 11.85
C ALA A 767 8.63 -23.76 11.09
N LEU A 768 8.69 -22.63 10.40
CA LEU A 768 7.61 -22.15 9.51
C LEU A 768 7.51 -22.98 8.23
N ALA A 769 8.61 -23.58 7.76
CA ALA A 769 8.61 -24.46 6.60
C ALA A 769 7.94 -25.82 6.85
N GLY A 770 7.62 -26.17 8.11
CA GLY A 770 6.86 -27.36 8.46
C GLY A 770 5.36 -27.12 8.44
N ASP A 771 4.57 -28.17 8.12
CA ASP A 771 3.10 -28.10 8.19
C ASP A 771 2.65 -27.82 9.63
N LEU A 772 2.04 -26.67 9.86
CA LEU A 772 1.41 -26.33 11.12
C LEU A 772 -0.06 -26.77 11.06
N PRO A 773 -0.51 -27.72 11.91
CA PRO A 773 -1.89 -28.16 11.89
C PRO A 773 -2.81 -26.99 12.24
N PRO A 774 -3.88 -26.74 11.43
CA PRO A 774 -4.84 -25.70 11.72
C PRO A 774 -5.56 -26.00 13.05
N VAL A 775 -5.84 -24.94 13.79
CA VAL A 775 -6.69 -25.05 15.00
C VAL A 775 -8.15 -25.12 14.54
N GLY A 776 -8.98 -25.93 15.22
CA GLY A 776 -10.41 -25.95 14.89
C GLY A 776 -11.04 -24.55 15.10
N VAL A 777 -11.95 -24.14 14.21
CA VAL A 777 -12.52 -22.77 14.18
C VAL A 777 -13.11 -22.33 15.52
N ALA A 778 -13.80 -23.23 16.23
CA ALA A 778 -14.36 -22.92 17.55
C ALA A 778 -13.27 -22.68 18.62
N ALA A 779 -12.19 -23.47 18.61
CA ALA A 779 -11.06 -23.27 19.49
C ALA A 779 -10.26 -22.00 19.13
N ALA A 780 -10.14 -21.70 17.83
CA ALA A 780 -9.47 -20.51 17.34
C ALA A 780 -10.11 -19.22 17.84
N GLN A 781 -11.43 -19.15 17.90
CA GLN A 781 -12.15 -18.00 18.44
C GLN A 781 -11.81 -17.72 19.91
N ALA A 782 -11.79 -18.74 20.73
CA ALA A 782 -11.42 -18.58 22.16
C ALA A 782 -9.93 -18.22 22.31
N GLN A 783 -9.05 -18.82 21.50
CA GLN A 783 -7.61 -18.53 21.51
C GLN A 783 -7.31 -17.13 21.00
N PHE A 784 -8.06 -16.61 20.02
CA PHE A 784 -7.90 -15.25 19.48
C PHE A 784 -8.11 -14.21 20.57
N GLN A 785 -9.19 -14.36 21.36
CA GLN A 785 -9.45 -13.48 22.50
C GLN A 785 -8.42 -13.61 23.64
N ALA A 786 -7.88 -14.81 23.84
CA ALA A 786 -6.83 -15.07 24.83
C ALA A 786 -5.45 -14.61 24.36
N CYS A 787 -5.28 -14.31 23.08
CA CYS A 787 -4.00 -13.86 22.52
C CYS A 787 -3.64 -12.47 23.04
N ARG A 788 -2.49 -12.39 23.76
CA ARG A 788 -2.02 -11.16 24.41
C ARG A 788 -0.83 -10.51 23.70
N VAL A 789 -0.48 -10.97 22.52
CA VAL A 789 0.66 -10.43 21.75
C VAL A 789 0.44 -8.94 21.42
N SER A 790 -0.76 -8.55 21.04
CA SER A 790 -1.12 -7.14 20.79
C SER A 790 -1.00 -6.24 22.03
N ASP A 791 -1.14 -6.80 23.24
CA ASP A 791 -1.01 -6.07 24.49
C ASP A 791 0.45 -5.84 24.91
N GLU A 792 1.40 -6.53 24.27
CA GLU A 792 2.82 -6.34 24.55
C GLU A 792 3.27 -4.94 24.14
N LYS A 793 4.00 -4.28 25.04
CA LYS A 793 4.53 -2.94 24.78
C LYS A 793 6.06 -2.94 24.78
N PHE A 794 6.66 -2.19 23.86
CA PHE A 794 8.10 -2.05 23.75
C PHE A 794 8.75 -1.59 25.08
N ALA A 795 8.03 -0.78 25.85
CA ALA A 795 8.47 -0.38 27.18
C ALA A 795 8.62 -1.57 28.16
N GLY A 796 7.86 -2.66 27.96
CA GLY A 796 7.99 -3.89 28.76
C GLY A 796 9.23 -4.70 28.45
N GLU A 797 9.84 -4.48 27.30
CA GLU A 797 11.06 -5.15 26.87
C GLU A 797 12.36 -4.52 27.44
N GLN A 798 12.24 -3.39 28.12
CA GLN A 798 13.40 -2.71 28.70
C GLN A 798 14.17 -3.64 29.65
N GLY A 799 15.49 -3.75 29.42
CA GLY A 799 16.40 -4.62 30.19
C GLY A 799 16.28 -6.12 29.82
N THR A 800 15.58 -6.51 28.76
CA THR A 800 15.67 -7.88 28.21
C THR A 800 17.00 -8.07 27.47
N ALA A 801 17.45 -9.32 27.41
CA ALA A 801 18.67 -9.66 26.68
C ALA A 801 18.54 -9.35 25.19
N ARG A 802 17.39 -9.65 24.59
CA ARG A 802 17.11 -9.36 23.17
C ARG A 802 17.19 -7.87 22.88
N LEU A 803 16.50 -7.02 23.63
CA LEU A 803 16.53 -5.57 23.40
C LEU A 803 17.96 -5.01 23.56
N THR A 804 18.70 -5.50 24.57
CA THR A 804 20.09 -5.08 24.77
C THR A 804 20.95 -5.46 23.57
N ARG A 805 20.83 -6.69 23.03
CA ARG A 805 21.57 -7.11 21.82
C ARG A 805 21.19 -6.28 20.60
N THR A 806 19.90 -6.08 20.35
CA THR A 806 19.41 -5.30 19.22
C THR A 806 19.92 -3.85 19.29
N LEU A 807 19.86 -3.21 20.46
CA LEU A 807 20.37 -1.85 20.67
C LEU A 807 21.90 -1.75 20.52
N VAL A 808 22.65 -2.74 21.01
CA VAL A 808 24.11 -2.81 20.83
C VAL A 808 24.45 -2.97 19.35
N ALA A 809 23.76 -3.86 18.63
CA ALA A 809 23.97 -4.07 17.20
C ALA A 809 23.63 -2.82 16.39
N LEU A 810 22.48 -2.21 16.66
CA LEU A 810 22.02 -0.98 16.01
C LEU A 810 22.97 0.19 16.29
N GLY A 811 23.38 0.37 17.56
CA GLY A 811 24.34 1.40 17.96
C GLY A 811 25.71 1.20 17.28
N ALA A 812 26.19 -0.04 17.20
CA ALA A 812 27.45 -0.34 16.52
C ALA A 812 27.36 -0.08 15.00
N ALA A 813 26.26 -0.46 14.35
CA ALA A 813 26.03 -0.19 12.94
C ALA A 813 25.93 1.33 12.66
N THR A 814 25.22 2.08 13.54
CA THR A 814 25.09 3.53 13.43
C THR A 814 26.43 4.26 13.58
N VAL A 815 27.22 3.90 14.60
CA VAL A 815 28.57 4.45 14.80
C VAL A 815 29.46 4.12 13.60
N ASN A 816 29.41 2.91 13.10
CA ASN A 816 30.22 2.46 11.98
C ASN A 816 29.83 3.21 10.69
N ALA A 817 28.52 3.29 10.35
CA ALA A 817 28.02 4.05 9.19
C ALA A 817 28.26 5.56 9.35
N GLY A 818 27.99 6.13 10.51
CA GLY A 818 28.16 7.57 10.76
C GLY A 818 29.62 8.03 10.65
N THR A 819 30.58 7.25 11.17
CA THR A 819 32.01 7.59 11.06
C THR A 819 32.56 7.47 9.63
N VAL A 820 31.90 6.73 8.74
CA VAL A 820 32.21 6.67 7.31
C VAL A 820 31.55 7.85 6.56
N ALA A 821 30.29 8.17 6.90
CA ALA A 821 29.53 9.23 6.26
C ALA A 821 30.16 10.61 6.47
N PHE A 822 30.61 10.88 7.71
CA PHE A 822 31.33 12.11 8.02
C PHE A 822 32.83 11.89 7.70
N ARG A 823 33.29 12.33 6.50
CA ARG A 823 34.72 12.39 6.16
C ARG A 823 35.42 13.38 7.08
N LEU A 824 35.79 12.90 8.29
CA LEU A 824 36.45 13.73 9.27
C LEU A 824 37.83 14.15 8.74
N PRO A 825 38.25 15.42 8.91
CA PRO A 825 39.57 15.86 8.52
C PRO A 825 40.66 15.04 9.21
N GLY A 826 41.83 14.91 8.59
CA GLY A 826 42.96 14.12 9.10
C GLY A 826 43.38 14.54 10.50
N GLY A 827 44.11 13.67 11.23
CA GLY A 827 44.58 13.92 12.57
C GLY A 827 43.77 13.27 13.69
N TRP A 828 43.69 13.92 14.85
CA TRP A 828 43.05 13.37 16.05
C TRP A 828 41.53 12.97 15.84
N PRO A 829 40.72 13.67 15.00
CA PRO A 829 39.35 13.26 14.81
C PRO A 829 39.23 11.90 14.13
N GLN A 830 40.12 11.57 13.18
CA GLN A 830 40.15 10.25 12.52
C GLN A 830 40.59 9.15 13.51
N THR A 831 41.52 9.46 14.39
CA THR A 831 41.99 8.51 15.43
C THR A 831 40.86 8.19 16.41
N VAL A 832 40.10 9.20 16.87
CA VAL A 832 38.92 9.04 17.73
C VAL A 832 37.81 8.24 17.02
N ALA A 833 37.52 8.57 15.76
CA ALA A 833 36.56 7.81 14.96
C ALA A 833 36.99 6.35 14.76
N GLY A 834 38.30 6.10 14.57
CA GLY A 834 38.88 4.76 14.51
C GLY A 834 38.70 3.99 15.80
N LEU A 835 38.97 4.63 16.95
CA LEU A 835 38.77 4.04 18.27
C LEU A 835 37.28 3.71 18.51
N LEU A 836 36.38 4.66 18.24
CA LEU A 836 34.92 4.45 18.39
C LEU A 836 34.44 3.30 17.52
N ARG A 837 34.89 3.19 16.27
CA ARG A 837 34.59 2.04 15.39
C ARG A 837 35.10 0.73 15.98
N THR A 838 36.30 0.71 16.49
CA THR A 838 36.90 -0.51 17.08
C THR A 838 36.11 -0.95 18.31
N VAL A 839 35.75 -0.03 19.20
CA VAL A 839 34.94 -0.30 20.39
C VAL A 839 33.56 -0.81 19.99
N ALA A 840 32.87 -0.13 19.09
CA ALA A 840 31.56 -0.51 18.62
C ALA A 840 31.53 -1.91 17.95
N ARG A 841 32.53 -2.18 17.09
CA ARG A 841 32.69 -3.50 16.45
C ARG A 841 33.00 -4.59 17.46
N SER A 842 33.85 -4.32 18.41
CA SER A 842 34.22 -5.30 19.46
C SER A 842 32.99 -5.62 20.32
N THR A 843 32.24 -4.62 20.75
CA THR A 843 31.02 -4.78 21.55
C THR A 843 29.96 -5.58 20.79
N ALA A 844 29.76 -5.32 19.51
CA ALA A 844 28.81 -6.06 18.67
C ALA A 844 29.25 -7.53 18.46
N ARG A 845 30.53 -7.78 18.17
CA ARG A 845 31.08 -9.14 18.05
C ARG A 845 30.91 -9.95 19.33
N VAL A 846 31.14 -9.31 20.47
CA VAL A 846 30.97 -9.89 21.79
C VAL A 846 29.49 -10.25 22.01
N SER A 847 28.58 -9.36 21.72
CA SER A 847 27.15 -9.60 21.83
C SER A 847 26.69 -10.79 20.98
N GLN A 848 27.17 -10.89 19.71
CA GLN A 848 26.91 -12.01 18.81
C GLN A 848 27.62 -13.32 19.28
N GLY A 849 28.85 -13.23 19.72
CA GLY A 849 29.62 -14.38 20.22
C GLY A 849 29.01 -15.00 21.49
N ALA A 850 28.55 -14.16 22.40
CA ALA A 850 27.83 -14.58 23.58
C ALA A 850 26.55 -15.38 23.29
N SER A 851 25.85 -15.05 22.23
CA SER A 851 24.65 -15.79 21.77
C SER A 851 24.98 -17.15 21.16
N ARG A 852 26.18 -17.32 20.55
CA ARG A 852 26.59 -18.56 19.86
C ARG A 852 27.25 -19.55 20.85
N LEU A 853 28.04 -19.07 21.80
CA LEU A 853 28.76 -19.90 22.78
C LEU A 853 27.89 -20.35 23.96
N GLY A 854 26.67 -19.83 24.03
CA GLY A 854 25.84 -19.97 25.21
C GLY A 854 26.36 -19.11 26.38
N THR A 855 25.54 -18.92 27.40
CA THR A 855 25.84 -18.03 28.53
C THR A 855 27.05 -18.49 29.37
N ALA A 856 27.23 -19.80 29.55
CA ALA A 856 28.35 -20.36 30.28
C ALA A 856 29.67 -20.23 29.51
N GLY A 857 29.68 -20.52 28.22
CA GLY A 857 30.87 -20.40 27.37
C GLY A 857 31.35 -18.96 27.21
N SER A 858 30.44 -18.00 27.10
CA SER A 858 30.78 -16.58 26.99
C SER A 858 31.33 -16.01 28.30
N LEU A 859 30.81 -16.42 29.47
CA LEU A 859 31.38 -16.04 30.76
C LEU A 859 32.74 -16.64 30.96
N ALA A 860 32.93 -17.92 30.59
CA ALA A 860 34.23 -18.60 30.65
C ALA A 860 35.28 -17.92 29.74
N ALA A 861 34.92 -17.57 28.51
CA ALA A 861 35.77 -16.85 27.55
C ALA A 861 36.15 -15.44 28.08
N GLY A 862 35.22 -14.74 28.69
CA GLY A 862 35.48 -13.45 29.33
C GLY A 862 36.40 -13.53 30.51
N LEU A 863 36.24 -14.52 31.35
CA LEU A 863 37.14 -14.80 32.50
C LEU A 863 38.54 -15.19 32.04
N LEU A 864 38.65 -16.03 31.00
CA LEU A 864 39.97 -16.38 30.42
C LEU A 864 40.68 -15.16 29.83
N ALA A 865 39.96 -14.29 29.13
CA ALA A 865 40.53 -13.05 28.59
C ALA A 865 40.97 -12.09 29.73
N LEU A 866 40.23 -12.06 30.82
CA LEU A 866 40.56 -11.28 32.00
C LEU A 866 41.80 -11.81 32.66
N LEU A 867 41.93 -13.14 32.85
CA LEU A 867 43.12 -13.79 33.37
C LEU A 867 44.34 -13.56 32.47
N ALA A 868 44.18 -13.65 31.15
CA ALA A 868 45.25 -13.36 30.20
C ALA A 868 45.71 -11.89 30.31
N GLY A 869 44.79 -10.94 30.40
CA GLY A 869 45.09 -9.52 30.60
C GLY A 869 45.86 -9.26 31.92
N LEU A 870 45.47 -9.97 32.97
CA LEU A 870 46.19 -9.92 34.29
C LEU A 870 47.60 -10.48 34.21
N VAL A 871 47.78 -11.65 33.59
CA VAL A 871 49.12 -12.27 33.44
C VAL A 871 50.02 -11.37 32.59
N ILE A 872 49.52 -10.83 31.49
CA ILE A 872 50.27 -9.92 30.63
C ILE A 872 50.63 -8.61 31.36
N GLY A 873 49.68 -8.07 32.13
CA GLY A 873 49.89 -6.81 32.86
C GLY A 873 50.82 -6.98 34.06
N ASN A 874 50.84 -8.17 34.72
CA ASN A 874 51.62 -8.42 35.94
C ASN A 874 53.05 -8.89 35.64
N ASN A 875 53.31 -9.61 34.56
CA ASN A 875 54.61 -10.26 34.28
C ASN A 875 55.41 -9.55 33.17
N GLY A 876 54.93 -8.41 32.62
CA GLY A 876 55.58 -7.73 31.51
C GLY A 876 56.32 -6.45 31.92
N GLY A 877 57.39 -6.09 31.22
CA GLY A 877 57.97 -4.75 31.28
C GLY A 877 56.98 -3.66 30.77
N ALA A 878 57.35 -2.39 30.90
CA ALA A 878 56.47 -1.24 30.68
C ALA A 878 55.63 -1.30 29.37
N VAL A 879 56.14 -1.88 28.29
CA VAL A 879 55.45 -2.05 27.00
C VAL A 879 54.30 -3.06 27.10
N LEU A 880 54.49 -4.18 27.84
CA LEU A 880 53.46 -5.20 28.02
C LEU A 880 52.37 -4.77 29.00
N GLN A 881 52.68 -3.91 29.95
CA GLN A 881 51.65 -3.27 30.80
C GLN A 881 50.64 -2.42 29.98
N TRP A 882 51.13 -1.71 28.98
CA TRP A 882 50.27 -0.95 28.06
C TRP A 882 49.39 -1.83 27.20
N VAL A 883 49.79 -3.06 26.88
CA VAL A 883 48.95 -4.05 26.16
C VAL A 883 47.95 -4.72 27.10
N GLY A 884 48.34 -5.00 28.37
CA GLY A 884 47.47 -5.61 29.37
C GLY A 884 46.24 -4.77 29.70
N LEU A 885 46.36 -3.45 29.74
CA LEU A 885 45.24 -2.53 30.05
C LEU A 885 44.11 -2.56 29.04
N PRO A 886 44.34 -2.46 27.71
CA PRO A 886 43.31 -2.67 26.71
C PRO A 886 42.66 -4.03 26.72
N VAL A 887 43.42 -5.11 26.99
CA VAL A 887 42.89 -6.47 27.08
C VAL A 887 41.94 -6.59 28.26
N LEU A 888 42.29 -6.05 29.41
CA LEU A 888 41.41 -5.99 30.59
C LEU A 888 40.18 -5.18 30.39
N ALA A 889 40.30 -3.97 29.80
CA ALA A 889 39.16 -3.14 29.49
C ALA A 889 38.22 -3.85 28.49
N GLY A 890 38.79 -4.51 27.49
CA GLY A 890 38.04 -5.32 26.54
C GLY A 890 37.32 -6.50 27.19
N ALA A 891 38.01 -7.23 28.09
CA ALA A 891 37.43 -8.34 28.84
C ALA A 891 36.31 -7.86 29.80
N ALA A 892 36.46 -6.68 30.40
CA ALA A 892 35.43 -6.07 31.24
C ALA A 892 34.17 -5.73 30.45
N VAL A 893 34.33 -5.04 29.32
CA VAL A 893 33.22 -4.74 28.41
C VAL A 893 32.56 -6.03 27.93
N TYR A 894 33.39 -7.04 27.63
CA TYR A 894 32.86 -8.36 27.22
C TYR A 894 32.02 -9.00 28.33
N LEU A 895 32.50 -9.08 29.53
CA LEU A 895 31.78 -9.69 30.66
C LEU A 895 30.50 -8.94 31.01
N VAL A 896 30.51 -7.59 30.97
CA VAL A 896 29.31 -6.76 31.19
C VAL A 896 28.28 -7.06 30.10
N THR A 897 28.70 -7.08 28.85
CA THR A 897 27.82 -7.36 27.73
C THR A 897 27.25 -8.77 27.79
N ALA A 898 28.10 -9.77 28.09
CA ALA A 898 27.67 -11.15 28.26
C ALA A 898 26.69 -11.31 29.43
N LEU A 899 26.89 -10.59 30.53
CA LEU A 899 25.98 -10.59 31.68
C LEU A 899 24.63 -9.96 31.34
N LEU A 900 24.61 -8.81 30.68
CA LEU A 900 23.39 -8.10 30.29
C LEU A 900 22.57 -8.90 29.25
N THR A 901 23.27 -9.64 28.38
CA THR A 901 22.65 -10.46 27.34
C THR A 901 22.32 -11.88 27.78
N SER A 902 22.72 -12.29 29.03
CA SER A 902 22.47 -13.63 29.57
C SER A 902 21.03 -13.81 30.09
N GLY A 903 20.56 -15.05 30.12
CA GLY A 903 19.28 -15.42 30.67
C GLY A 903 19.10 -15.09 32.17
N ARG A 904 17.85 -15.00 32.63
CA ARG A 904 17.47 -14.58 33.99
C ARG A 904 18.17 -15.40 35.09
N LYS A 905 18.29 -16.72 34.90
CA LYS A 905 18.92 -17.63 35.89
C LYS A 905 20.41 -17.30 36.10
N VAL A 906 21.18 -17.12 35.02
CA VAL A 906 22.59 -16.79 35.05
C VAL A 906 22.84 -15.42 35.68
N ARG A 907 22.07 -14.44 35.36
CA ARG A 907 22.14 -13.09 35.97
C ARG A 907 21.94 -13.15 37.49
N TRP A 908 20.93 -13.89 37.95
CA TRP A 908 20.71 -14.08 39.39
C TRP A 908 21.86 -14.78 40.09
N LEU A 909 22.43 -15.80 39.45
CA LEU A 909 23.60 -16.50 39.99
C LEU A 909 24.80 -15.56 40.13
N CYS A 910 25.12 -14.80 39.06
CA CYS A 910 26.20 -13.82 39.09
C CYS A 910 25.95 -12.68 40.08
N THR A 911 24.71 -12.23 40.24
CA THR A 911 24.35 -11.22 41.25
C THR A 911 24.54 -11.77 42.66
N ALA A 912 24.08 -13.00 42.93
CA ALA A 912 24.24 -13.63 44.23
C ALA A 912 25.74 -13.80 44.60
N LEU A 913 26.57 -14.23 43.63
CA LEU A 913 28.00 -14.34 43.81
C LEU A 913 28.68 -12.98 44.10
N GLY A 914 28.35 -11.96 43.30
CA GLY A 914 28.84 -10.58 43.49
C GLY A 914 28.40 -10.00 44.85
N THR A 915 27.16 -10.26 45.26
CA THR A 915 26.65 -9.82 46.58
C THR A 915 27.41 -10.52 47.73
N LEU A 916 27.72 -11.80 47.54
CA LEU A 916 28.51 -12.58 48.54
C LEU A 916 29.93 -12.02 48.66
N VAL A 917 30.55 -11.63 47.54
CA VAL A 917 31.87 -10.96 47.54
C VAL A 917 31.80 -9.59 48.24
N VAL A 918 30.80 -8.80 47.98
CA VAL A 918 30.60 -7.50 48.68
C VAL A 918 30.40 -7.73 50.17
N ALA A 919 29.56 -8.69 50.54
CA ALA A 919 29.33 -9.04 51.95
C ALA A 919 30.63 -9.48 52.65
N ALA A 920 31.45 -10.28 51.95
CA ALA A 920 32.74 -10.72 52.49
C ALA A 920 33.72 -9.55 52.66
N LEU A 921 33.79 -8.61 51.71
CA LEU A 921 34.60 -7.42 51.80
C LEU A 921 34.14 -6.49 52.94
N LEU A 922 32.83 -6.32 53.07
CA LEU A 922 32.25 -5.53 54.18
C LEU A 922 32.54 -6.23 55.51
N LEU A 923 32.40 -7.53 55.57
CA LEU A 923 32.71 -8.30 56.76
C LEU A 923 34.19 -8.15 57.13
N ALA A 924 35.09 -8.24 56.15
CA ALA A 924 36.52 -8.02 56.36
C ALA A 924 36.83 -6.59 56.81
N ALA A 925 36.09 -5.58 56.33
CA ALA A 925 36.32 -4.18 56.71
C ALA A 925 35.77 -3.83 58.10
N PHE A 926 34.68 -4.48 58.54
CA PHE A 926 34.00 -4.11 59.77
C PHE A 926 34.23 -5.07 60.94
N LEU A 927 34.69 -6.32 60.70
CA LEU A 927 35.09 -7.24 61.79
C LEU A 927 36.44 -6.88 62.34
N PRO A 928 36.57 -6.62 63.68
CA PRO A 928 37.83 -6.13 64.30
C PRO A 928 39.03 -6.98 63.98
N PRO A 929 39.01 -8.36 64.01
CA PRO A 929 40.18 -9.18 63.73
C PRO A 929 40.66 -9.19 62.30
N LEU A 930 39.74 -8.83 61.33
CA LEU A 930 40.01 -8.83 59.88
C LEU A 930 40.25 -7.39 59.34
N ALA A 931 39.76 -6.38 60.00
CA ALA A 931 39.86 -4.96 59.55
C ALA A 931 41.32 -4.50 59.42
N ARG A 932 42.17 -4.79 60.38
CA ARG A 932 43.56 -4.35 60.30
C ARG A 932 44.34 -5.00 59.14
N PRO A 933 44.30 -6.30 58.87
CA PRO A 933 44.96 -6.87 57.70
C PRO A 933 44.29 -6.45 56.39
N PHE A 934 42.94 -6.21 56.33
CA PHE A 934 42.24 -5.72 55.16
C PHE A 934 42.66 -4.30 54.80
N PHE A 935 42.64 -3.37 55.72
CA PHE A 935 43.05 -2.00 55.45
C PHE A 935 44.58 -1.86 55.24
N GLY A 936 45.43 -2.73 55.89
CA GLY A 936 46.84 -2.85 55.57
C GLY A 936 47.06 -3.27 54.10
N TRP A 937 46.41 -4.34 53.66
CA TRP A 937 46.45 -4.79 52.26
C TRP A 937 45.93 -3.73 51.30
N LEU A 938 44.78 -3.07 51.58
CA LEU A 938 44.23 -2.00 50.76
C LEU A 938 45.21 -0.80 50.67
N GLY A 939 45.85 -0.45 51.76
CA GLY A 939 46.91 0.58 51.80
C GLY A 939 48.09 0.24 50.91
N ASP A 940 48.55 -1.04 50.97
CA ASP A 940 49.65 -1.52 50.12
C ASP A 940 49.27 -1.52 48.63
N VAL A 941 48.02 -1.88 48.29
CA VAL A 941 47.50 -1.83 46.94
C VAL A 941 47.47 -0.39 46.44
N VAL A 942 46.98 0.58 47.23
CA VAL A 942 46.96 2.01 46.89
C VAL A 942 48.37 2.63 46.79
N ALA A 943 49.27 2.20 47.67
CA ALA A 943 50.66 2.63 47.61
C ALA A 943 51.41 2.06 46.40
N GLY A 944 51.16 0.81 46.06
CA GLY A 944 51.66 0.18 44.82
C GLY A 944 51.16 0.88 43.60
N TRP A 945 49.85 1.30 43.57
CA TRP A 945 49.28 2.11 42.47
C TRP A 945 50.03 3.42 42.26
N ARG A 946 50.32 4.15 43.34
CA ARG A 946 51.10 5.43 43.26
C ARG A 946 52.52 5.22 42.76
N ARG A 947 53.11 4.02 42.97
CA ARG A 947 54.48 3.65 42.52
C ARG A 947 54.49 3.03 41.11
N GLY A 948 53.30 2.79 40.49
CA GLY A 948 53.20 2.13 39.18
C GLY A 948 53.43 0.60 39.23
N GLU A 949 53.31 -0.02 40.38
CA GLU A 949 53.49 -1.45 40.59
C GLU A 949 52.18 -2.22 40.29
N GLY A 950 52.26 -3.52 39.93
CA GLY A 950 51.13 -4.33 39.43
C GLY A 950 49.92 -4.57 40.35
N ALA A 951 49.94 -4.04 41.58
CA ALA A 951 48.83 -4.11 42.55
C ALA A 951 47.51 -3.47 42.10
N VAL A 952 47.52 -2.56 41.10
CA VAL A 952 46.33 -1.94 40.48
C VAL A 952 45.37 -3.00 39.93
N TRP A 953 45.87 -4.11 39.42
CA TRP A 953 45.09 -5.14 38.77
C TRP A 953 44.10 -5.83 39.72
N TRP A 954 44.43 -5.95 41.03
CA TRP A 954 43.49 -6.50 41.99
C TRP A 954 42.28 -5.62 42.25
N LEU A 955 42.42 -4.30 42.13
CA LEU A 955 41.30 -3.38 42.21
C LEU A 955 40.37 -3.53 40.99
N VAL A 956 40.94 -3.71 39.80
CA VAL A 956 40.18 -3.98 38.58
C VAL A 956 39.42 -5.31 38.68
N VAL A 957 40.08 -6.38 39.18
CA VAL A 957 39.44 -7.70 39.39
C VAL A 957 38.33 -7.59 40.41
N SER A 958 38.57 -6.94 41.55
CA SER A 958 37.55 -6.75 42.57
C SER A 958 36.37 -5.92 42.05
N GLY A 959 36.61 -4.88 41.29
CA GLY A 959 35.59 -4.09 40.65
C GLY A 959 34.74 -4.91 39.67
N LEU A 960 35.36 -5.77 38.87
CA LEU A 960 34.67 -6.65 37.94
C LEU A 960 33.85 -7.75 38.60
N LEU A 961 34.30 -8.29 39.74
CA LEU A 961 33.55 -9.27 40.55
C LEU A 961 32.31 -8.62 41.21
N ILE A 962 32.42 -7.37 41.62
CA ILE A 962 31.32 -6.61 42.23
C ILE A 962 30.32 -6.11 41.16
N LEU A 963 30.77 -5.89 39.93
CA LEU A 963 29.98 -5.32 38.84
C LEU A 963 28.63 -5.99 38.62
N PRO A 964 28.47 -7.34 38.65
CA PRO A 964 27.18 -8.00 38.53
C PRO A 964 26.19 -7.61 39.64
N ALA A 965 26.69 -7.41 40.87
CA ALA A 965 25.86 -7.00 42.01
C ALA A 965 25.31 -5.58 41.86
N VAL A 966 25.97 -4.71 41.09
CA VAL A 966 25.53 -3.35 40.80
C VAL A 966 24.65 -3.31 39.53
N VAL A 967 25.13 -3.92 38.46
CA VAL A 967 24.48 -3.86 37.14
C VAL A 967 23.10 -4.52 37.13
N THR A 968 22.94 -5.67 37.80
CA THR A 968 21.67 -6.40 37.80
C THR A 968 20.55 -5.66 38.54
N PRO A 969 20.78 -5.14 39.79
CA PRO A 969 19.77 -4.32 40.46
C PRO A 969 19.44 -3.04 39.71
N VAL A 970 20.44 -2.32 39.16
CA VAL A 970 20.23 -1.12 38.36
C VAL A 970 19.36 -1.43 37.14
N ASN A 971 19.67 -2.50 36.41
CA ASN A 971 18.90 -2.94 35.29
C ASN A 971 17.46 -3.34 35.69
N SER A 972 17.31 -4.02 36.83
CA SER A 972 15.99 -4.38 37.37
C SER A 972 15.19 -3.16 37.81
N LEU A 973 15.85 -2.14 38.35
CA LEU A 973 15.25 -0.88 38.72
C LEU A 973 14.77 -0.10 37.45
N VAL A 974 15.62 -0.04 36.44
CA VAL A 974 15.27 0.57 35.14
C VAL A 974 14.03 -0.10 34.55
N ARG A 975 13.95 -1.43 34.58
CA ARG A 975 12.74 -2.17 34.14
C ARG A 975 11.51 -1.80 34.97
N ARG A 976 11.61 -1.78 36.30
CA ARG A 976 10.48 -1.39 37.19
C ARG A 976 10.01 0.04 36.95
N LEU A 977 10.95 0.97 36.74
CA LEU A 977 10.63 2.37 36.42
C LEU A 977 9.98 2.50 35.05
N GLY A 978 10.46 1.75 34.06
CA GLY A 978 9.87 1.66 32.73
C GLY A 978 8.42 1.17 32.79
N HIS A 979 8.15 0.07 33.50
CA HIS A 979 6.80 -0.45 33.72
C HIS A 979 5.89 0.54 34.47
N ARG A 980 6.41 1.23 35.51
CA ARG A 980 5.66 2.24 36.24
C ARG A 980 5.31 3.46 35.34
N ARG A 981 6.26 3.90 34.49
CA ARG A 981 6.00 5.00 33.54
C ARG A 981 4.99 4.60 32.47
N ALA A 982 5.05 3.37 31.99
CA ALA A 982 4.07 2.84 31.04
C ALA A 982 2.66 2.81 31.65
N ARG A 983 2.51 2.25 32.87
CA ARG A 983 1.22 2.24 33.60
C ARG A 983 0.72 3.64 33.96
N ALA A 984 1.61 4.57 34.31
CA ALA A 984 1.23 5.96 34.60
C ALA A 984 0.77 6.70 33.33
N ARG A 985 1.30 6.38 32.14
CA ARG A 985 0.81 6.91 30.87
C ARG A 985 -0.54 6.32 30.49
N GLU A 986 -0.73 5.01 30.71
CA GLU A 986 -2.02 4.34 30.53
C GLU A 986 -3.09 4.94 31.45
N ALA A 987 -2.77 5.16 32.74
CA ALA A 987 -3.69 5.79 33.69
C ALA A 987 -4.02 7.24 33.31
N LYS A 988 -3.06 8.01 32.79
CA LYS A 988 -3.34 9.37 32.28
C LYS A 988 -4.19 9.35 31.01
N GLY A 989 -3.98 8.38 30.13
CA GLY A 989 -4.79 8.19 28.92
C GLY A 989 -6.25 7.86 29.29
N VAL A 990 -6.46 6.99 30.26
CA VAL A 990 -7.80 6.64 30.79
C VAL A 990 -8.46 7.83 31.47
N VAL A 991 -7.74 8.59 32.28
CA VAL A 991 -8.28 9.79 32.97
C VAL A 991 -8.68 10.88 31.94
N LEU A 992 -7.90 11.08 30.88
CA LEU A 992 -8.25 12.02 29.80
C LEU A 992 -9.47 11.52 28.99
N ALA A 993 -9.59 10.21 28.76
CA ALA A 993 -10.73 9.63 28.07
C ALA A 993 -12.03 9.73 28.92
N VAL A 994 -11.93 9.60 30.25
CA VAL A 994 -13.07 9.77 31.18
C VAL A 994 -13.43 11.24 31.33
N ALA A 995 -12.46 12.15 31.40
CA ALA A 995 -12.71 13.59 31.50
C ALA A 995 -13.36 14.18 30.22
N GLY A 996 -13.10 13.58 29.03
CA GLY A 996 -13.75 13.96 27.77
C GLY A 996 -15.22 13.52 27.65
N ARG A 997 -15.73 12.71 28.57
CA ARG A 997 -17.11 12.19 28.59
C ARG A 997 -18.07 12.91 29.53
N ALA A 998 -17.70 14.04 30.13
CA ALA A 998 -18.63 14.84 30.90
C ALA A 998 -19.73 15.44 29.98
N PRO A 999 -21.02 15.24 30.24
CA PRO A 999 -22.08 15.72 29.38
C PRO A 999 -22.09 17.26 29.35
N ARG A 1000 -21.92 17.81 28.15
CA ARG A 1000 -22.14 19.26 27.91
C ARG A 1000 -23.61 19.55 28.28
N LYS A 1001 -23.85 20.28 29.36
CA LYS A 1001 -25.13 20.90 29.66
C LYS A 1001 -25.58 21.71 28.45
N ARG A 1002 -26.77 21.37 27.93
CA ARG A 1002 -27.47 22.17 26.91
C ARG A 1002 -27.55 23.62 27.39
N ALA A 1003 -26.89 24.54 26.70
CA ALA A 1003 -27.17 25.95 26.83
C ALA A 1003 -28.51 26.21 26.13
N SER A 1004 -29.45 26.78 26.89
CA SER A 1004 -30.79 27.16 26.48
C SER A 1004 -30.77 28.11 25.30
N GLU A 1005 -31.68 27.84 24.37
CA GLU A 1005 -32.12 28.70 23.28
C GLU A 1005 -32.26 30.17 23.72
N ARG A 1006 -31.53 31.06 23.10
CA ARG A 1006 -31.87 32.48 22.94
C ARG A 1006 -31.95 32.80 21.45
N THR A 1007 -33.19 32.96 21.02
CA THR A 1007 -33.59 33.53 19.73
C THR A 1007 -32.99 34.93 19.54
N PRO A 1008 -32.36 35.28 18.44
CA PRO A 1008 -32.13 36.70 18.10
C PRO A 1008 -33.32 37.22 17.29
N ALA A 1009 -33.90 38.28 17.80
CA ALA A 1009 -34.87 39.10 17.09
C ALA A 1009 -34.27 39.73 15.82
N ALA A 1010 -35.10 39.79 14.80
CA ALA A 1010 -34.86 40.50 13.56
C ALA A 1010 -34.62 42.00 13.78
N SER A 1011 -33.63 42.58 13.16
CA SER A 1011 -33.62 44.01 12.81
C SER A 1011 -33.07 44.22 11.40
N SER A 1012 -33.92 44.78 10.60
CA SER A 1012 -33.73 45.38 9.28
C SER A 1012 -32.60 46.39 9.23
N ARG A 1013 -31.67 46.22 8.27
CA ARG A 1013 -31.30 47.17 7.22
C ARG A 1013 -30.33 46.54 6.26
#